data_ddb4da4b0b2e9dc4081b67284ac02807
#
_entry.id   ddb4da4b0b2e9dc4081b67284ac02807
#
_cell.length_a   1.000
_cell.length_b   1.000
_cell.length_c   1.000
_cell.angle_alpha   90.00
_cell.angle_beta   90.00
_cell.angle_gamma   90.00
#
_symmetry.space_group_name_H-M   'P 1'
#
loop_
_entity.id
_entity.type
_entity.pdbx_description
1 polymer ?
#
loop_
_entity_poly.entity_id
_entity_poly.type
_entity_poly.pdbx_seq_one_letter_code
_entity_poly.pdbx_strand_id
1 'polypeptide(L)'
;MKTNLIVLFALSLALTSCKTKQAAIQEPAEVMALPELTIQSNEEELAVITRYQATNTRVNDLIHTKLDVRFDWQKQHLLGKAELTFKPYFYNVSTLVLDAKGMDIHSVTMNGIPLKYLYDGIKMTIELGKTFTRNDSYKIEIDYTAKPNELEASGSSAITDEKGLYFINPLGTDPNKMPQIWTQGETESSSCWFPTIDSPNEKTTQEISITVKDKYLTLSNGKLISSTKNADGTRTDSWKQDLKHAPYLFMMAVGEFDITTDSWTRQDGTKMEVNYYTESEFTPYAKSIFGKTPKMIQFFSDKLGVTYPWHKYNQIVVRDYVSGAMENTTAVIHGDFLYQTDRELLDSDNESIIAHELFHHWFGDLVTAESWSNLTINESFANYSQYLWDEYEHGREEADMNAFGEARGYFLSSTQGGYHDLVNFEYENEMEMFDGHSYNKGGRILHMLRYYLGDDAFFTSLNHFLNKMKFKAAEAHDLRLSFEEVSGKDLNWFFNQWYFDKGHPTLHYSQFYNPETKKLTVTVEQQQNFNQFPVFQLPIDIDIYTVGMVNRKSIIVTQKKQSFEFETAHPLLVNFDAEKVILCKKTEEKPLEQWVYQLNNAPLYLDKKEAFAQIKNNKDVASNDAIFRLLTTPFFDFKNMAMSSLSGVKNLHEIALHETLISLTKDKNSSVRKNAYQSLSEHYSTHKHHETVLEYGMKDSSYQVIGACLEGLATINPEKAITLAKGLESEKSSSVKEIISGLYAEYGDKSNHDFFLDAVNSTNGFAQYGLLSQYSNFLSRLDETEITKSFPLYENVITSSSAWWMKMVGYQGLISGKNRIANRIEELKTELTLVSEPTKKSKIERQVSEFTMELNKMATLISKLKSEEKDAKVIDYLNNMR
;
A
#
# COMPACT_ATOMS: atom_id res chain seq x y z
N MET A 1 -31.99 12.50 3.43
CA MET A 1 -31.50 11.27 4.07
C MET A 1 -30.95 10.35 2.95
N LYS A 2 -29.74 10.54 2.56
CA LYS A 2 -29.01 9.58 1.72
C LYS A 2 -27.60 9.48 2.34
N THR A 3 -27.32 8.30 2.80
CA THR A 3 -26.06 7.87 3.41
C THR A 3 -24.94 7.99 2.38
N ASN A 4 -23.95 8.81 2.62
CA ASN A 4 -22.73 8.80 1.84
C ASN A 4 -22.01 7.47 2.11
N LEU A 5 -22.11 6.59 1.13
CA LEU A 5 -21.39 5.33 1.08
C LEU A 5 -19.98 5.68 0.58
N ILE A 6 -19.02 5.64 1.49
CA ILE A 6 -17.62 5.46 1.08
C ILE A 6 -17.57 4.07 0.48
N VAL A 7 -17.54 4.00 -0.85
CA VAL A 7 -17.41 2.75 -1.59
C VAL A 7 -15.96 2.33 -1.51
N LEU A 8 -15.62 1.56 -0.47
CA LEU A 8 -14.52 0.62 -0.56
C LEU A 8 -14.92 -0.43 -1.59
N PHE A 9 -14.24 -0.45 -2.72
CA PHE A 9 -14.46 -1.41 -3.77
C PHE A 9 -14.00 -2.79 -3.27
N ALA A 10 -14.94 -3.58 -2.73
CA ALA A 10 -14.76 -5.00 -2.66
C ALA A 10 -15.09 -5.56 -4.05
N LEU A 11 -14.08 -5.96 -4.81
CA LEU A 11 -14.26 -6.80 -5.99
C LEU A 11 -14.87 -8.13 -5.52
N SER A 12 -16.19 -8.28 -5.58
CA SER A 12 -16.85 -9.57 -5.39
C SER A 12 -16.67 -10.38 -6.67
N LEU A 13 -15.64 -11.22 -6.72
CA LEU A 13 -15.59 -12.33 -7.66
C LEU A 13 -16.67 -13.34 -7.24
N ALA A 14 -17.75 -13.39 -7.99
CA ALA A 14 -18.74 -14.43 -7.90
C ALA A 14 -18.14 -15.75 -8.41
N LEU A 15 -17.64 -16.58 -7.50
CA LEU A 15 -17.31 -17.97 -7.78
C LEU A 15 -18.62 -18.74 -8.01
N THR A 16 -18.95 -19.02 -9.25
CA THR A 16 -19.99 -19.95 -9.62
C THR A 16 -19.53 -21.37 -9.29
N SER A 17 -20.01 -21.90 -8.17
CA SER A 17 -19.88 -23.30 -7.79
C SER A 17 -20.61 -24.19 -8.80
N CYS A 18 -19.89 -24.96 -9.58
CA CYS A 18 -20.43 -26.08 -10.34
C CYS A 18 -20.78 -27.24 -9.39
N LYS A 19 -22.07 -27.44 -9.13
CA LYS A 19 -22.58 -28.66 -8.48
C LYS A 19 -22.53 -29.81 -9.49
N THR A 20 -21.58 -30.71 -9.36
CA THR A 20 -21.67 -32.04 -10.00
C THR A 20 -22.59 -32.96 -9.18
N LYS A 21 -23.59 -33.49 -9.85
CA LYS A 21 -24.50 -34.51 -9.31
C LYS A 21 -23.73 -35.82 -9.11
N GLN A 22 -23.71 -36.34 -7.89
CA GLN A 22 -23.35 -37.74 -7.60
C GLN A 22 -24.42 -38.68 -8.15
N ALA A 23 -24.02 -39.58 -9.05
CA ALA A 23 -24.78 -40.75 -9.40
C ALA A 23 -24.35 -41.92 -8.53
N ALA A 24 -25.33 -42.59 -7.91
CA ALA A 24 -25.14 -43.78 -7.13
C ALA A 24 -24.70 -44.96 -8.01
N ILE A 25 -23.63 -45.64 -7.68
CA ILE A 25 -23.21 -46.90 -8.28
C ILE A 25 -23.29 -47.99 -7.20
N GLN A 26 -24.02 -49.07 -7.54
CA GLN A 26 -24.16 -50.27 -6.74
C GLN A 26 -22.85 -51.06 -6.74
N GLU A 27 -22.54 -51.67 -5.58
CA GLU A 27 -21.42 -52.57 -5.40
C GLU A 27 -21.61 -53.91 -6.15
N PRO A 28 -20.54 -54.47 -6.73
CA PRO A 28 -20.41 -55.91 -6.95
C PRO A 28 -19.37 -56.52 -6.00
N ALA A 29 -19.60 -57.80 -5.68
CA ALA A 29 -18.97 -58.62 -4.69
C ALA A 29 -17.43 -58.75 -4.79
N GLU A 30 -16.87 -59.06 -3.62
CA GLU A 30 -15.45 -59.32 -3.34
C GLU A 30 -14.76 -60.32 -4.29
N VAL A 31 -13.63 -59.82 -4.85
CA VAL A 31 -12.54 -60.70 -5.30
C VAL A 31 -11.27 -60.17 -4.59
N MET A 32 -10.65 -61.05 -3.76
CA MET A 32 -9.38 -60.75 -3.14
C MET A 32 -8.30 -60.50 -4.20
N ALA A 33 -7.92 -59.25 -4.40
CA ALA A 33 -6.73 -58.85 -5.15
C ALA A 33 -5.61 -58.43 -4.15
N LEU A 34 -4.40 -58.81 -4.48
CA LEU A 34 -3.18 -58.41 -3.80
C LEU A 34 -3.12 -56.87 -3.73
N PRO A 35 -2.54 -56.25 -2.70
CA PRO A 35 -2.50 -54.81 -2.59
C PRO A 35 -1.72 -54.24 -3.77
N GLU A 36 -2.43 -53.57 -4.69
CA GLU A 36 -1.81 -52.59 -5.57
C GLU A 36 -1.24 -51.46 -4.69
N LEU A 37 0.06 -51.31 -4.73
CA LEU A 37 0.72 -50.08 -4.26
C LEU A 37 0.09 -48.91 -5.03
N THR A 38 -0.83 -48.24 -4.38
CA THR A 38 -1.53 -47.11 -4.97
C THR A 38 -0.51 -45.97 -5.12
N ILE A 39 -0.15 -45.66 -6.37
CA ILE A 39 0.60 -44.50 -6.80
C ILE A 39 -0.11 -43.16 -6.38
N GLN A 40 -1.34 -43.22 -5.85
CA GLN A 40 -2.09 -42.07 -5.39
C GLN A 40 -1.44 -41.32 -4.20
N SER A 41 -0.71 -42.02 -3.33
CA SER A 41 0.05 -41.35 -2.25
C SER A 41 1.24 -40.56 -2.76
N ASN A 42 1.84 -41.01 -3.88
CA ASN A 42 3.00 -40.32 -4.47
C ASN A 42 2.61 -39.05 -5.25
N GLU A 43 1.43 -38.99 -5.83
CA GLU A 43 0.98 -37.76 -6.52
C GLU A 43 0.55 -36.66 -5.53
N GLU A 44 -0.08 -37.01 -4.42
CA GLU A 44 -0.38 -36.04 -3.35
C GLU A 44 0.91 -35.59 -2.62
N GLU A 45 1.84 -36.48 -2.35
CA GLU A 45 3.14 -36.17 -1.77
C GLU A 45 4.00 -35.34 -2.73
N LEU A 46 4.00 -35.66 -4.03
CA LEU A 46 4.66 -34.82 -5.06
C LEU A 46 3.98 -33.46 -5.21
N ALA A 47 2.67 -33.34 -5.14
CA ALA A 47 1.96 -32.09 -5.20
C ALA A 47 2.26 -31.19 -3.97
N VAL A 48 2.39 -31.78 -2.78
CA VAL A 48 2.82 -31.05 -1.57
C VAL A 48 4.28 -30.62 -1.68
N ILE A 49 5.17 -31.47 -2.17
CA ILE A 49 6.60 -31.15 -2.36
C ILE A 49 6.79 -30.06 -3.44
N THR A 50 5.96 -30.05 -4.50
CA THR A 50 6.06 -29.02 -5.55
C THR A 50 5.51 -27.65 -5.13
N ARG A 51 4.77 -27.54 -4.03
CA ARG A 51 4.29 -26.26 -3.48
C ARG A 51 5.27 -25.63 -2.47
N TYR A 52 6.14 -26.43 -1.86
CA TYR A 52 7.09 -25.92 -0.87
C TYR A 52 8.22 -25.14 -1.57
N GLN A 53 8.25 -23.83 -1.36
CA GLN A 53 9.23 -22.92 -1.91
C GLN A 53 10.49 -22.86 -1.04
N ALA A 54 11.32 -23.88 -1.15
CA ALA A 54 12.57 -23.95 -0.41
C ALA A 54 13.56 -22.88 -0.89
N THR A 55 14.37 -22.37 0.01
CA THR A 55 15.50 -21.50 -0.33
C THR A 55 16.44 -22.19 -1.33
N ASN A 56 16.83 -21.48 -2.36
CA ASN A 56 17.76 -21.99 -3.38
C ASN A 56 19.11 -22.38 -2.80
N THR A 57 19.65 -23.53 -3.23
CA THR A 57 20.97 -23.96 -2.82
C THR A 57 22.05 -22.99 -3.34
N ARG A 58 22.79 -22.38 -2.44
CA ARG A 58 23.87 -21.45 -2.77
C ARG A 58 25.12 -22.22 -3.19
N VAL A 59 25.36 -22.21 -4.49
CA VAL A 59 26.52 -22.92 -5.11
C VAL A 59 27.71 -21.98 -5.30
N ASN A 60 27.44 -20.79 -5.82
CA ASN A 60 28.40 -19.71 -6.01
C ASN A 60 27.98 -18.46 -5.20
N ASP A 61 28.93 -17.77 -4.58
CA ASP A 61 28.80 -16.49 -3.91
C ASP A 61 29.16 -15.38 -4.93
N LEU A 62 28.20 -14.50 -5.22
CA LEU A 62 28.41 -13.33 -6.08
C LEU A 62 29.06 -12.21 -5.25
N ILE A 63 30.36 -12.07 -5.40
CA ILE A 63 31.16 -11.16 -4.56
C ILE A 63 31.04 -9.72 -5.00
N HIS A 64 31.07 -9.48 -6.34
CA HIS A 64 31.09 -8.15 -6.91
C HIS A 64 30.39 -8.11 -8.27
N THR A 65 29.55 -7.11 -8.47
CA THR A 65 28.85 -6.80 -9.71
C THR A 65 29.32 -5.45 -10.24
N LYS A 66 29.84 -5.42 -11.45
CA LYS A 66 30.19 -4.18 -12.16
C LYS A 66 29.46 -4.09 -13.48
N LEU A 67 28.72 -2.99 -13.66
CA LEU A 67 27.87 -2.75 -14.82
C LEU A 67 28.33 -1.51 -15.59
N ASP A 68 28.29 -1.57 -16.93
CA ASP A 68 28.41 -0.41 -17.83
C ASP A 68 27.15 -0.41 -18.70
N VAL A 69 26.32 0.63 -18.57
CA VAL A 69 25.00 0.68 -19.19
C VAL A 69 24.75 1.96 -19.96
N ARG A 70 24.04 1.82 -21.07
CA ARG A 70 23.51 2.92 -21.91
C ARG A 70 22.16 2.52 -22.47
N PHE A 71 21.40 3.47 -23.01
CA PHE A 71 20.01 3.26 -23.37
C PHE A 71 19.71 3.60 -24.81
N ASP A 72 18.94 2.72 -25.47
CA ASP A 72 18.20 3.05 -26.69
C ASP A 72 16.78 3.47 -26.29
N TRP A 73 16.57 4.78 -26.18
CA TRP A 73 15.26 5.34 -25.75
C TRP A 73 14.13 5.05 -26.74
N GLN A 74 14.45 4.93 -28.03
CA GLN A 74 13.44 4.64 -29.06
C GLN A 74 12.95 3.20 -28.99
N LYS A 75 13.88 2.26 -28.80
CA LYS A 75 13.55 0.84 -28.64
C LYS A 75 13.18 0.46 -27.21
N GLN A 76 13.49 1.34 -26.28
CA GLN A 76 13.35 1.08 -24.84
C GLN A 76 14.19 -0.13 -24.40
N HIS A 77 15.43 -0.17 -24.85
CA HIS A 77 16.41 -1.21 -24.54
C HIS A 77 17.57 -0.66 -23.71
N LEU A 78 18.14 -1.52 -22.86
CA LEU A 78 19.40 -1.27 -22.18
C LEU A 78 20.50 -2.06 -22.88
N LEU A 79 21.59 -1.37 -23.27
CA LEU A 79 22.81 -1.96 -23.80
C LEU A 79 23.78 -2.07 -22.62
N GLY A 80 24.11 -3.29 -22.21
CA GLY A 80 24.83 -3.56 -20.97
C GLY A 80 26.09 -4.40 -21.14
N LYS A 81 27.08 -4.11 -20.29
CA LYS A 81 28.20 -5.01 -20.00
C LYS A 81 28.22 -5.30 -18.51
N ALA A 82 28.23 -6.58 -18.15
CA ALA A 82 28.33 -7.05 -16.78
C ALA A 82 29.67 -7.75 -16.56
N GLU A 83 30.42 -7.31 -15.56
CA GLU A 83 31.60 -7.96 -15.05
C GLU A 83 31.27 -8.51 -13.64
N LEU A 84 31.14 -9.84 -13.54
CA LEU A 84 30.64 -10.50 -12.34
C LEU A 84 31.75 -11.33 -11.71
N THR A 85 32.04 -11.14 -10.42
CA THR A 85 33.08 -11.88 -9.68
C THR A 85 32.43 -12.86 -8.73
N PHE A 86 32.82 -14.13 -8.82
CA PHE A 86 32.26 -15.24 -8.06
C PHE A 86 33.31 -16.00 -7.27
N LYS A 87 32.83 -16.71 -6.26
CA LYS A 87 33.59 -17.70 -5.49
C LYS A 87 32.67 -18.89 -5.17
N PRO A 88 33.11 -20.13 -5.39
CA PRO A 88 32.36 -21.29 -4.94
C PRO A 88 32.16 -21.28 -3.42
N TYR A 89 30.96 -21.67 -2.92
CA TYR A 89 30.73 -21.78 -1.49
C TYR A 89 31.59 -22.92 -0.89
N PHE A 90 31.18 -24.14 -0.99
CA PHE A 90 31.92 -25.28 -0.38
C PHE A 90 32.39 -26.30 -1.41
N TYR A 91 31.50 -26.72 -2.30
CA TYR A 91 31.81 -27.74 -3.31
C TYR A 91 32.49 -27.13 -4.54
N ASN A 92 33.30 -27.94 -5.19
CA ASN A 92 33.95 -27.56 -6.44
C ASN A 92 32.91 -27.35 -7.54
N VAL A 93 33.10 -26.32 -8.37
CA VAL A 93 32.16 -25.96 -9.43
C VAL A 93 32.89 -25.92 -10.80
N SER A 94 32.19 -26.36 -11.83
CA SER A 94 32.64 -26.25 -13.24
C SER A 94 31.58 -25.56 -14.10
N THR A 95 30.47 -25.18 -13.51
CA THR A 95 29.37 -24.46 -14.15
C THR A 95 28.89 -23.31 -13.26
N LEU A 96 28.31 -22.27 -13.89
CA LEU A 96 27.67 -21.14 -13.24
C LEU A 96 26.26 -20.99 -13.84
N VAL A 97 25.26 -20.83 -13.01
CA VAL A 97 23.89 -20.51 -13.43
C VAL A 97 23.58 -19.07 -13.03
N LEU A 98 23.07 -18.29 -13.96
CA LEU A 98 22.61 -16.90 -13.75
C LEU A 98 21.16 -16.77 -14.20
N ASP A 99 20.44 -15.90 -13.53
CA ASP A 99 19.14 -15.39 -13.98
C ASP A 99 19.39 -14.24 -14.97
N ALA A 100 18.70 -14.27 -16.13
CA ALA A 100 18.85 -13.29 -17.21
C ALA A 100 17.58 -13.30 -18.07
N LYS A 101 16.53 -12.61 -17.61
CA LYS A 101 15.19 -12.70 -18.23
C LYS A 101 15.10 -11.85 -19.50
N GLY A 102 14.78 -12.49 -20.62
CA GLY A 102 14.46 -11.83 -21.90
C GLY A 102 15.58 -11.01 -22.55
N MET A 103 16.85 -11.41 -22.36
CA MET A 103 18.00 -10.67 -22.90
C MET A 103 18.52 -11.26 -24.21
N ASP A 104 19.10 -10.39 -25.07
CA ASP A 104 20.01 -10.84 -26.13
C ASP A 104 21.41 -10.92 -25.57
N ILE A 105 22.00 -12.11 -25.52
CA ILE A 105 23.38 -12.34 -25.05
C ILE A 105 24.33 -12.31 -26.25
N HIS A 106 25.23 -11.32 -26.29
CA HIS A 106 26.16 -11.12 -27.40
C HIS A 106 27.46 -11.87 -27.20
N SER A 107 27.97 -11.89 -25.95
CA SER A 107 29.20 -12.67 -25.64
C SER A 107 29.26 -12.99 -24.16
N VAL A 108 29.84 -14.14 -23.84
CA VAL A 108 30.20 -14.56 -22.46
C VAL A 108 31.68 -14.94 -22.49
N THR A 109 32.51 -14.28 -21.68
CA THR A 109 33.96 -14.51 -21.65
C THR A 109 34.49 -14.64 -20.22
N MET A 110 35.65 -15.33 -20.11
CA MET A 110 36.46 -15.35 -18.89
C MET A 110 37.90 -15.00 -19.28
N ASN A 111 38.44 -13.90 -18.75
CA ASN A 111 39.75 -13.38 -19.12
C ASN A 111 39.90 -13.17 -20.64
N GLY A 112 38.89 -12.71 -21.33
CA GLY A 112 38.84 -12.51 -22.79
C GLY A 112 38.66 -13.80 -23.60
N ILE A 113 38.54 -14.98 -22.98
CA ILE A 113 38.34 -16.27 -23.67
C ILE A 113 36.83 -16.57 -23.69
N PRO A 114 36.22 -16.79 -24.88
CA PRO A 114 34.83 -17.15 -25.00
C PRO A 114 34.49 -18.45 -24.24
N LEU A 115 33.38 -18.43 -23.51
CA LEU A 115 32.83 -19.60 -22.82
C LEU A 115 31.61 -20.17 -23.56
N LYS A 116 31.39 -21.46 -23.42
CA LYS A 116 30.15 -22.08 -23.86
C LYS A 116 29.06 -21.84 -22.81
N TYR A 117 27.84 -21.60 -23.27
CA TYR A 117 26.69 -21.46 -22.42
C TYR A 117 25.43 -21.97 -23.09
N LEU A 118 24.45 -22.32 -22.26
CA LEU A 118 23.06 -22.57 -22.63
C LEU A 118 22.20 -21.46 -22.06
N TYR A 119 21.28 -20.97 -22.84
CA TYR A 119 20.36 -19.92 -22.43
C TYR A 119 18.96 -20.20 -22.95
N ASP A 120 17.96 -20.23 -22.06
CA ASP A 120 16.57 -20.55 -22.37
C ASP A 120 15.65 -19.31 -22.43
N GLY A 121 16.22 -18.13 -22.27
CA GLY A 121 15.51 -16.86 -22.20
C GLY A 121 15.21 -16.40 -20.75
N ILE A 122 15.47 -17.24 -19.75
CA ILE A 122 15.27 -16.96 -18.33
C ILE A 122 16.55 -17.21 -17.55
N LYS A 123 17.17 -18.40 -17.76
CA LYS A 123 18.39 -18.81 -17.05
C LYS A 123 19.52 -19.09 -18.04
N MET A 124 20.72 -18.69 -17.65
CA MET A 124 21.94 -18.91 -18.42
C MET A 124 22.88 -19.84 -17.63
N THR A 125 23.14 -21.03 -18.17
CA THR A 125 24.10 -21.99 -17.63
C THR A 125 25.41 -21.89 -18.39
N ILE A 126 26.49 -21.50 -17.74
CA ILE A 126 27.83 -21.23 -18.33
C ILE A 126 28.80 -22.36 -17.96
N GLU A 127 29.46 -22.96 -18.93
CA GLU A 127 30.55 -23.90 -18.71
C GLU A 127 31.84 -23.12 -18.42
N LEU A 128 32.43 -23.25 -17.22
CA LEU A 128 33.60 -22.47 -16.78
C LEU A 128 34.92 -22.91 -17.41
N GLY A 129 34.93 -23.98 -18.22
CA GLY A 129 36.11 -24.53 -18.91
C GLY A 129 37.15 -25.19 -17.98
N LYS A 130 37.02 -25.02 -16.67
CA LYS A 130 37.78 -25.69 -15.61
C LYS A 130 37.00 -25.75 -14.31
N THR A 131 37.49 -26.54 -13.38
CA THR A 131 36.94 -26.65 -12.04
C THR A 131 37.53 -25.58 -11.11
N PHE A 132 36.71 -24.90 -10.37
CA PHE A 132 37.06 -23.94 -9.31
C PHE A 132 36.70 -24.53 -7.95
N THR A 133 37.56 -24.27 -6.95
CA THR A 133 37.39 -24.69 -5.58
C THR A 133 36.94 -23.50 -4.71
N ARG A 134 36.52 -23.75 -3.49
CA ARG A 134 36.17 -22.71 -2.52
C ARG A 134 37.30 -21.71 -2.20
N ASN A 135 38.53 -21.99 -2.59
CA ASN A 135 39.68 -21.09 -2.39
C ASN A 135 39.97 -20.21 -3.64
N ASP A 136 39.27 -20.49 -4.74
CA ASP A 136 39.43 -19.74 -5.97
C ASP A 136 38.38 -18.67 -6.11
N SER A 137 38.66 -17.62 -6.86
CA SER A 137 37.70 -16.68 -7.41
C SER A 137 37.80 -16.63 -8.92
N TYR A 138 36.70 -16.29 -9.59
CA TYR A 138 36.70 -16.16 -11.04
C TYR A 138 35.77 -15.04 -11.47
N LYS A 139 36.04 -14.49 -12.66
CA LYS A 139 35.31 -13.35 -13.21
C LYS A 139 34.72 -13.72 -14.55
N ILE A 140 33.45 -13.41 -14.75
CA ILE A 140 32.74 -13.59 -16.03
C ILE A 140 32.37 -12.21 -16.55
N GLU A 141 32.57 -11.99 -17.82
CA GLU A 141 32.19 -10.79 -18.55
C GLU A 141 31.10 -11.16 -19.56
N ILE A 142 29.96 -10.41 -19.52
CA ILE A 142 28.79 -10.65 -20.36
C ILE A 142 28.46 -9.34 -21.09
N ASP A 143 28.37 -9.37 -22.42
CA ASP A 143 27.85 -8.29 -23.24
C ASP A 143 26.44 -8.66 -23.66
N TYR A 144 25.44 -7.78 -23.38
CA TYR A 144 24.05 -8.12 -23.56
C TYR A 144 23.19 -6.89 -23.92
N THR A 145 21.99 -7.17 -24.40
CA THR A 145 20.91 -6.18 -24.52
C THR A 145 19.69 -6.66 -23.73
N ALA A 146 19.28 -5.89 -22.72
CA ALA A 146 18.03 -6.13 -22.01
C ALA A 146 16.86 -5.43 -22.72
N LYS A 147 15.71 -6.12 -22.80
CA LYS A 147 14.51 -5.70 -23.55
C LYS A 147 13.27 -5.79 -22.67
N PRO A 148 13.17 -4.96 -21.63
CA PRO A 148 12.14 -5.11 -20.57
C PRO A 148 10.71 -5.06 -21.11
N ASN A 149 10.43 -4.25 -22.13
CA ASN A 149 9.10 -4.14 -22.72
C ASN A 149 8.71 -5.28 -23.68
N GLU A 150 9.64 -6.21 -23.96
CA GLU A 150 9.35 -7.43 -24.72
C GLU A 150 9.03 -8.61 -23.79
N LEU A 151 9.15 -8.43 -22.45
CA LEU A 151 8.80 -9.44 -21.47
C LEU A 151 7.27 -9.51 -21.29
N GLU A 152 6.75 -10.74 -21.23
CA GLU A 152 5.42 -10.99 -20.70
C GLU A 152 5.51 -10.93 -19.16
N ALA A 153 5.27 -9.75 -18.61
CA ALA A 153 5.32 -9.55 -17.18
C ALA A 153 3.93 -9.71 -16.56
N SER A 154 3.86 -10.43 -15.47
CA SER A 154 2.73 -10.43 -14.56
C SER A 154 2.95 -9.35 -13.50
N GLY A 155 1.93 -9.05 -12.70
CA GLY A 155 2.01 -8.14 -11.57
C GLY A 155 1.00 -8.55 -10.51
N SER A 156 1.18 -8.03 -9.32
CA SER A 156 0.27 -8.20 -8.18
C SER A 156 -0.47 -6.88 -7.86
N SER A 157 -1.17 -6.85 -6.74
CA SER A 157 -1.72 -5.61 -6.21
C SER A 157 -0.65 -4.71 -5.55
N ALA A 158 0.48 -5.28 -5.12
CA ALA A 158 1.57 -4.55 -4.49
C ALA A 158 2.58 -4.00 -5.50
N ILE A 159 2.99 -4.83 -6.47
CA ILE A 159 3.86 -4.46 -7.59
C ILE A 159 3.10 -4.80 -8.87
N THR A 160 2.65 -3.77 -9.57
CA THR A 160 1.67 -3.94 -10.67
C THR A 160 2.28 -4.42 -11.97
N ASP A 161 3.61 -4.41 -12.11
CA ASP A 161 4.36 -4.84 -13.31
C ASP A 161 5.78 -5.28 -12.89
N GLU A 162 6.31 -6.36 -13.47
CA GLU A 162 7.58 -7.02 -13.08
C GLU A 162 8.65 -6.96 -14.18
N LYS A 163 8.74 -5.88 -14.94
CA LYS A 163 9.72 -5.72 -16.03
C LYS A 163 11.12 -5.31 -15.58
N GLY A 164 11.28 -4.92 -14.32
CA GLY A 164 12.57 -4.56 -13.72
C GLY A 164 13.17 -3.23 -14.16
N LEU A 165 12.96 -2.81 -15.42
CA LEU A 165 13.43 -1.53 -15.98
C LEU A 165 12.33 -0.86 -16.80
N TYR A 166 12.11 0.40 -16.54
CA TYR A 166 10.98 1.16 -17.06
C TYR A 166 11.43 2.43 -17.77
N PHE A 167 10.83 2.68 -18.95
CA PHE A 167 11.02 3.88 -19.76
C PHE A 167 9.73 4.68 -19.77
N ILE A 168 9.73 5.80 -19.09
CA ILE A 168 8.56 6.67 -18.96
C ILE A 168 8.67 7.80 -19.99
N ASN A 169 7.65 7.96 -20.82
CA ASN A 169 7.61 8.96 -21.89
C ASN A 169 8.93 9.08 -22.68
N PRO A 170 9.50 7.97 -23.17
CA PRO A 170 10.88 7.92 -23.69
C PRO A 170 11.14 8.85 -24.88
N LEU A 171 10.10 9.20 -25.64
CA LEU A 171 10.20 10.09 -26.81
C LEU A 171 9.77 11.54 -26.50
N GLY A 172 9.34 11.83 -25.28
CA GLY A 172 8.88 13.17 -24.87
C GLY A 172 7.59 13.60 -25.59
N THR A 173 6.71 12.66 -25.93
CA THR A 173 5.46 12.95 -26.65
C THR A 173 4.34 13.42 -25.74
N ASP A 174 4.39 13.09 -24.47
CA ASP A 174 3.49 13.62 -23.44
C ASP A 174 4.14 14.86 -22.80
N PRO A 175 3.58 16.06 -23.02
CA PRO A 175 4.14 17.29 -22.45
C PRO A 175 4.00 17.38 -20.93
N ASN A 176 3.15 16.56 -20.30
CA ASN A 176 2.89 16.56 -18.85
C ASN A 176 3.80 15.60 -18.08
N LYS A 177 4.59 14.79 -18.78
CA LYS A 177 5.49 13.81 -18.17
C LYS A 177 6.93 14.02 -18.63
N MET A 178 7.84 14.21 -17.68
CA MET A 178 9.26 14.23 -17.94
C MET A 178 9.73 12.86 -18.42
N PRO A 179 10.54 12.77 -19.52
CA PRO A 179 11.21 11.52 -19.90
C PRO A 179 12.10 11.00 -18.77
N GLN A 180 11.82 9.78 -18.29
CA GLN A 180 12.54 9.13 -17.18
C GLN A 180 12.85 7.68 -17.49
N ILE A 181 13.89 7.17 -16.83
CA ILE A 181 14.16 5.74 -16.66
C ILE A 181 14.30 5.47 -15.18
N TRP A 182 13.74 4.36 -14.69
CA TRP A 182 13.95 3.87 -13.36
C TRP A 182 13.81 2.35 -13.30
N THR A 183 14.26 1.74 -12.20
CA THR A 183 14.24 0.29 -11.99
C THR A 183 13.41 -0.08 -10.79
N GLN A 184 12.82 -1.28 -10.82
CA GLN A 184 12.19 -1.98 -9.68
C GLN A 184 12.70 -3.41 -9.67
N GLY A 185 13.51 -3.79 -8.66
CA GLY A 185 14.17 -5.09 -8.60
C GLY A 185 13.40 -6.16 -7.84
N GLU A 186 12.54 -5.77 -6.93
CA GLU A 186 11.79 -6.70 -6.09
C GLU A 186 10.62 -7.33 -6.89
N THR A 187 10.39 -8.64 -6.78
CA THR A 187 11.13 -9.62 -5.97
C THR A 187 12.41 -10.12 -6.66
N GLU A 188 12.34 -10.56 -7.91
CA GLU A 188 13.42 -11.13 -8.74
C GLU A 188 13.44 -10.49 -10.12
N SER A 189 13.19 -9.16 -10.18
CA SER A 189 13.11 -8.39 -11.42
C SER A 189 14.40 -7.68 -11.80
N SER A 190 15.45 -7.76 -10.98
CA SER A 190 16.77 -7.27 -11.34
C SER A 190 17.38 -8.04 -12.50
N SER A 191 17.08 -9.33 -12.61
CA SER A 191 17.48 -10.17 -13.74
C SER A 191 16.82 -9.83 -15.08
N CYS A 192 15.84 -8.90 -15.09
CA CYS A 192 15.26 -8.35 -16.32
C CYS A 192 16.14 -7.28 -16.97
N TRP A 193 17.13 -6.70 -16.25
CA TRP A 193 17.98 -5.65 -16.81
C TRP A 193 19.49 -5.90 -16.68
N PHE A 194 19.94 -6.85 -15.83
CA PHE A 194 21.32 -7.34 -15.84
C PHE A 194 21.39 -8.82 -15.40
N PRO A 195 22.31 -9.63 -15.95
CA PRO A 195 22.51 -11.01 -15.52
C PRO A 195 23.00 -11.06 -14.07
N THR A 196 22.40 -11.87 -13.20
CA THR A 196 22.75 -11.95 -11.78
C THR A 196 22.33 -13.31 -11.17
N ILE A 197 22.58 -13.51 -9.89
CA ILE A 197 21.85 -14.48 -9.05
C ILE A 197 20.76 -13.67 -8.35
N ASP A 198 19.53 -13.74 -8.85
CA ASP A 198 18.43 -12.89 -8.39
C ASP A 198 17.71 -13.54 -7.21
N SER A 199 18.31 -13.45 -6.03
CA SER A 199 17.81 -14.04 -4.79
C SER A 199 18.07 -13.09 -3.62
N PRO A 200 17.15 -12.95 -2.66
CA PRO A 200 17.31 -12.02 -1.53
C PRO A 200 18.48 -12.38 -0.60
N ASN A 201 18.86 -13.68 -0.53
CA ASN A 201 19.96 -14.13 0.30
C ASN A 201 21.35 -14.01 -0.37
N GLU A 202 21.42 -13.57 -1.63
CA GLU A 202 22.68 -13.25 -2.30
C GLU A 202 23.05 -11.79 -2.01
N LYS A 203 24.28 -11.55 -1.56
CA LYS A 203 24.74 -10.20 -1.25
C LYS A 203 26.07 -9.89 -1.93
N THR A 204 26.09 -8.83 -2.70
CA THR A 204 27.22 -8.40 -3.52
C THR A 204 27.53 -6.92 -3.33
N THR A 205 28.75 -6.49 -3.63
CA THR A 205 29.09 -5.07 -3.81
C THR A 205 28.83 -4.65 -5.25
N GLN A 206 28.63 -3.37 -5.50
CA GLN A 206 28.20 -2.85 -6.81
C GLN A 206 29.07 -1.71 -7.30
N GLU A 207 29.38 -1.73 -8.60
CA GLU A 207 29.80 -0.57 -9.37
C GLU A 207 28.92 -0.47 -10.60
N ILE A 208 28.45 0.74 -10.95
CA ILE A 208 27.68 0.98 -12.17
C ILE A 208 28.12 2.27 -12.85
N SER A 209 28.39 2.20 -14.14
CA SER A 209 28.64 3.35 -15.01
C SER A 209 27.45 3.55 -15.93
N ILE A 210 26.76 4.68 -15.79
CA ILE A 210 25.54 5.03 -16.51
C ILE A 210 25.86 6.12 -17.53
N THR A 211 25.75 5.81 -18.83
CA THR A 211 25.99 6.78 -19.91
C THR A 211 24.69 7.31 -20.46
N VAL A 212 24.48 8.62 -20.34
CA VAL A 212 23.25 9.34 -20.73
C VAL A 212 23.57 10.65 -21.45
N LYS A 213 22.57 11.29 -22.09
CA LYS A 213 22.71 12.66 -22.59
C LYS A 213 23.06 13.60 -21.43
N ASP A 214 23.95 14.59 -21.66
CA ASP A 214 24.49 15.48 -20.60
C ASP A 214 23.40 16.27 -19.82
N LYS A 215 22.19 16.42 -20.39
CA LYS A 215 21.06 17.07 -19.73
C LYS A 215 20.42 16.23 -18.58
N TYR A 216 20.56 14.91 -18.60
CA TYR A 216 19.95 14.06 -17.59
C TYR A 216 20.83 13.92 -16.35
N LEU A 217 20.23 13.91 -15.18
CA LEU A 217 20.83 13.46 -13.94
C LEU A 217 20.65 11.96 -13.78
N THR A 218 21.58 11.33 -13.07
CA THR A 218 21.48 9.93 -12.67
C THR A 218 21.47 9.81 -11.15
N LEU A 219 20.78 8.79 -10.63
CA LEU A 219 20.89 8.35 -9.24
C LEU A 219 21.08 6.83 -9.25
N SER A 220 21.97 6.32 -8.38
CA SER A 220 22.13 4.90 -8.12
C SER A 220 22.62 4.66 -6.70
N ASN A 221 22.76 3.38 -6.33
CA ASN A 221 23.24 2.96 -5.01
C ASN A 221 24.66 3.44 -4.72
N GLY A 222 24.98 3.70 -3.46
CA GLY A 222 26.30 4.11 -3.02
C GLY A 222 26.66 5.54 -3.40
N LYS A 223 27.94 5.81 -3.64
CA LYS A 223 28.50 7.14 -3.91
C LYS A 223 28.71 7.38 -5.39
N LEU A 224 28.49 8.58 -5.87
CA LEU A 224 28.96 9.05 -7.17
C LEU A 224 30.47 9.24 -7.11
N ILE A 225 31.22 8.41 -7.84
CA ILE A 225 32.69 8.41 -7.86
C ILE A 225 33.23 9.36 -8.92
N SER A 226 32.59 9.40 -10.08
CA SER A 226 32.97 10.31 -11.16
C SER A 226 31.79 10.64 -12.06
N SER A 227 31.88 11.81 -12.69
CA SER A 227 30.96 12.27 -13.73
C SER A 227 31.77 12.85 -14.86
N THR A 228 31.83 12.15 -16.00
CA THR A 228 32.73 12.49 -17.11
C THR A 228 31.92 12.81 -18.36
N LYS A 229 32.07 14.03 -18.89
CA LYS A 229 31.49 14.42 -20.18
C LYS A 229 32.23 13.75 -21.34
N ASN A 230 31.50 13.18 -22.26
CA ASN A 230 32.00 12.52 -23.47
C ASN A 230 31.97 13.49 -24.66
N ALA A 231 32.80 13.20 -25.68
CA ALA A 231 32.89 14.04 -26.86
C ALA A 231 31.64 14.04 -27.76
N ASP A 232 30.75 13.07 -27.57
CA ASP A 232 29.52 12.87 -28.34
C ASP A 232 28.28 13.57 -27.69
N GLY A 233 28.48 14.39 -26.66
CA GLY A 233 27.39 15.10 -25.93
C GLY A 233 26.71 14.24 -24.90
N THR A 234 27.22 13.05 -24.60
CA THR A 234 26.80 12.24 -23.46
C THR A 234 27.66 12.53 -22.23
N ARG A 235 27.22 11.97 -21.09
CA ARG A 235 27.99 11.95 -19.84
C ARG A 235 27.93 10.56 -19.26
N THR A 236 29.00 10.10 -18.65
CA THR A 236 29.09 8.84 -17.92
C THR A 236 29.26 9.15 -16.44
N ASP A 237 28.28 8.75 -15.64
CA ASP A 237 28.30 8.84 -14.19
C ASP A 237 28.61 7.45 -13.62
N SER A 238 29.67 7.34 -12.79
CA SER A 238 30.08 6.09 -12.16
C SER A 238 29.73 6.12 -10.68
N TRP A 239 28.92 5.16 -10.26
CA TRP A 239 28.45 4.98 -8.89
C TRP A 239 29.09 3.73 -8.27
N LYS A 240 29.30 3.73 -6.94
CA LYS A 240 29.89 2.61 -6.22
C LYS A 240 29.26 2.40 -4.87
N GLN A 241 28.80 1.17 -4.63
CA GLN A 241 28.33 0.66 -3.34
C GLN A 241 29.32 -0.36 -2.80
N ASP A 242 30.12 0.04 -1.79
CA ASP A 242 31.19 -0.77 -1.20
C ASP A 242 30.71 -1.79 -0.18
N LEU A 243 29.51 -1.60 0.37
CA LEU A 243 28.90 -2.50 1.34
C LEU A 243 27.96 -3.45 0.61
N LYS A 244 28.00 -4.73 1.01
CA LYS A 244 27.19 -5.78 0.38
C LYS A 244 25.69 -5.54 0.59
N HIS A 245 24.91 -5.69 -0.47
CA HIS A 245 23.44 -5.67 -0.46
C HIS A 245 22.90 -6.67 -1.49
N ALA A 246 21.59 -6.98 -1.39
CA ALA A 246 20.97 -7.95 -2.28
C ALA A 246 20.76 -7.37 -3.69
N PRO A 247 20.76 -8.20 -4.77
CA PRO A 247 20.54 -7.75 -6.12
C PRO A 247 19.20 -7.05 -6.35
N TYR A 248 18.12 -7.44 -5.68
CA TYR A 248 16.81 -6.79 -5.81
C TYR A 248 16.82 -5.30 -5.39
N LEU A 249 17.80 -4.89 -4.58
CA LEU A 249 18.01 -3.51 -4.12
C LEU A 249 18.83 -2.65 -5.11
N PHE A 250 19.31 -3.25 -6.22
CA PHE A 250 20.02 -2.50 -7.24
C PHE A 250 19.08 -1.56 -7.96
N MET A 251 19.46 -0.29 -8.01
CA MET A 251 18.65 0.70 -8.67
C MET A 251 19.45 1.66 -9.53
N MET A 252 18.80 2.19 -10.54
CA MET A 252 19.19 3.41 -11.23
C MET A 252 17.95 4.22 -11.60
N ALA A 253 18.11 5.54 -11.58
CA ALA A 253 17.13 6.47 -12.10
C ALA A 253 17.82 7.51 -12.98
N VAL A 254 17.14 7.93 -14.07
CA VAL A 254 17.62 8.89 -15.06
C VAL A 254 16.49 9.85 -15.40
N GLY A 255 16.75 11.15 -15.36
CA GLY A 255 15.76 12.18 -15.70
C GLY A 255 16.30 13.59 -15.53
N GLU A 256 15.49 14.58 -15.85
CA GLU A 256 15.79 16.02 -15.63
C GLU A 256 15.28 16.46 -14.24
N PHE A 257 15.84 15.88 -13.18
CA PHE A 257 15.47 16.18 -11.80
C PHE A 257 16.24 17.39 -11.26
N ASP A 258 15.65 18.07 -10.28
CA ASP A 258 16.35 19.01 -9.40
C ASP A 258 16.74 18.30 -8.10
N ILE A 259 17.84 18.74 -7.49
CA ILE A 259 18.36 18.16 -6.24
C ILE A 259 18.20 19.17 -5.11
N THR A 260 17.37 18.86 -4.13
CA THR A 260 17.33 19.58 -2.86
C THR A 260 18.26 18.92 -1.87
N THR A 261 19.31 19.64 -1.46
CA THR A 261 20.35 19.10 -0.58
C THR A 261 19.97 19.17 0.89
N ASP A 262 20.29 18.11 1.64
CA ASP A 262 20.19 18.01 3.08
C ASP A 262 21.35 17.20 3.66
N SER A 263 21.43 17.06 4.97
CA SER A 263 22.46 16.25 5.60
C SER A 263 22.07 15.79 7.00
N TRP A 264 22.56 14.62 7.37
CA TRP A 264 22.57 14.14 8.75
C TRP A 264 23.99 14.12 9.30
N THR A 265 24.16 14.47 10.58
CA THR A 265 25.47 14.47 11.23
C THR A 265 25.61 13.24 12.11
N ARG A 266 26.58 12.38 11.78
CA ARG A 266 26.90 11.18 12.54
C ARG A 266 27.45 11.52 13.93
N GLN A 267 27.48 10.55 14.84
CA GLN A 267 28.03 10.71 16.17
C GLN A 267 29.54 11.12 16.19
N ASP A 268 30.30 10.73 15.15
CA ASP A 268 31.70 11.13 14.98
C ASP A 268 31.88 12.57 14.41
N GLY A 269 30.78 13.28 14.19
CA GLY A 269 30.77 14.64 13.63
C GLY A 269 30.83 14.70 12.10
N THR A 270 30.93 13.57 11.40
CA THR A 270 30.92 13.56 9.92
C THR A 270 29.52 13.79 9.39
N LYS A 271 29.41 14.59 8.31
CA LYS A 271 28.13 14.82 7.62
C LYS A 271 27.91 13.76 6.58
N MET A 272 26.73 13.20 6.58
CA MET A 272 26.22 12.28 5.55
C MET A 272 25.23 13.02 4.64
N GLU A 273 25.33 12.78 3.36
CA GLU A 273 24.42 13.31 2.35
C GLU A 273 23.01 12.70 2.51
N VAL A 274 22.00 13.58 2.49
CA VAL A 274 20.58 13.24 2.45
C VAL A 274 19.96 14.17 1.42
N ASN A 275 19.74 13.69 0.20
CA ASN A 275 19.25 14.53 -0.90
C ASN A 275 17.89 14.05 -1.41
N TYR A 276 17.12 15.01 -1.93
CA TYR A 276 15.79 14.78 -2.49
C TYR A 276 15.79 15.16 -3.95
N TYR A 277 15.47 14.20 -4.82
CA TYR A 277 15.40 14.35 -6.27
C TYR A 277 13.94 14.48 -6.68
N THR A 278 13.57 15.64 -7.20
CA THR A 278 12.19 15.96 -7.60
C THR A 278 12.15 16.60 -8.98
N GLU A 279 11.00 16.54 -9.63
CA GLU A 279 10.75 17.40 -10.80
C GLU A 279 10.75 18.87 -10.36
N SER A 280 11.18 19.79 -11.25
CA SER A 280 11.38 21.22 -10.93
C SER A 280 10.14 21.89 -10.34
N GLU A 281 8.94 21.47 -10.74
CA GLU A 281 7.67 21.98 -10.20
C GLU A 281 7.53 21.73 -8.69
N PHE A 282 8.06 20.60 -8.18
CA PHE A 282 7.93 20.19 -6.78
C PHE A 282 9.19 20.49 -5.93
N THR A 283 10.26 20.99 -6.54
CA THR A 283 11.47 21.41 -5.83
C THR A 283 11.20 22.38 -4.65
N PRO A 284 10.27 23.37 -4.76
CA PRO A 284 9.94 24.26 -3.65
C PRO A 284 9.37 23.52 -2.42
N TYR A 285 8.73 22.38 -2.62
CA TYR A 285 8.06 21.59 -1.57
C TYR A 285 8.89 20.42 -1.05
N ALA A 286 10.04 20.12 -1.66
CA ALA A 286 10.86 18.97 -1.30
C ALA A 286 11.23 18.92 0.20
N LYS A 287 11.47 20.07 0.81
CA LYS A 287 11.74 20.15 2.26
C LYS A 287 10.50 19.95 3.12
N SER A 288 9.34 20.36 2.66
CA SER A 288 8.08 20.10 3.37
C SER A 288 7.72 18.62 3.33
N ILE A 289 8.02 17.93 2.22
CA ILE A 289 7.76 16.50 2.06
C ILE A 289 8.77 15.66 2.84
N PHE A 290 10.07 15.89 2.65
CA PHE A 290 11.15 14.98 3.09
C PHE A 290 11.98 15.50 4.27
N GLY A 291 11.80 16.74 4.70
CA GLY A 291 12.73 17.42 5.60
C GLY A 291 12.84 16.84 7.00
N LYS A 292 11.95 15.92 7.41
CA LYS A 292 12.07 15.17 8.65
C LYS A 292 13.01 13.95 8.54
N THR A 293 13.45 13.57 7.35
CA THR A 293 14.33 12.40 7.13
C THR A 293 15.60 12.40 8.01
N PRO A 294 16.37 13.49 8.14
CA PRO A 294 17.52 13.49 9.04
C PRO A 294 17.16 13.21 10.51
N LYS A 295 16.00 13.68 10.96
CA LYS A 295 15.48 13.41 12.32
C LYS A 295 15.07 11.94 12.47
N MET A 296 14.46 11.34 11.45
CA MET A 296 14.12 9.90 11.43
C MET A 296 15.37 9.03 11.49
N ILE A 297 16.43 9.36 10.70
CA ILE A 297 17.73 8.65 10.73
C ILE A 297 18.33 8.68 12.15
N GLN A 298 18.30 9.83 12.80
CA GLN A 298 18.79 9.97 14.18
C GLN A 298 17.96 9.12 15.15
N PHE A 299 16.64 9.26 15.09
CA PHE A 299 15.72 8.53 15.96
C PHE A 299 15.89 7.02 15.87
N PHE A 300 15.88 6.46 14.65
CA PHE A 300 16.04 5.02 14.46
C PHE A 300 17.44 4.53 14.83
N SER A 301 18.48 5.29 14.50
CA SER A 301 19.85 4.96 14.93
C SER A 301 19.97 4.86 16.46
N ASP A 302 19.38 5.81 17.18
CA ASP A 302 19.40 5.84 18.65
C ASP A 302 18.51 4.72 19.24
N LYS A 303 17.31 4.53 18.67
CA LYS A 303 16.35 3.53 19.17
C LYS A 303 16.86 2.10 19.02
N LEU A 304 17.52 1.79 17.89
CA LEU A 304 18.12 0.49 17.61
C LEU A 304 19.52 0.33 18.24
N GLY A 305 20.17 1.43 18.65
CA GLY A 305 21.56 1.42 19.07
C GLY A 305 22.53 0.97 17.96
N VAL A 306 22.12 1.03 16.72
CA VAL A 306 22.89 0.74 15.51
C VAL A 306 22.85 1.95 14.61
N THR A 307 23.94 2.69 14.55
CA THR A 307 24.06 3.88 13.68
C THR A 307 23.75 3.51 12.23
N TYR A 308 23.06 4.40 11.52
CA TYR A 308 22.78 4.24 10.10
C TYR A 308 24.05 3.78 9.34
N PRO A 309 24.02 2.59 8.70
CA PRO A 309 25.27 1.94 8.29
C PRO A 309 25.81 2.38 6.94
N TRP A 310 24.98 3.05 6.12
CA TRP A 310 25.26 3.34 4.73
C TRP A 310 25.88 4.72 4.52
N HIS A 311 26.42 4.97 3.31
CA HIS A 311 27.21 6.18 3.02
C HIS A 311 26.39 7.44 2.79
N LYS A 312 25.17 7.29 2.26
CA LYS A 312 24.20 8.35 1.99
C LYS A 312 22.78 7.83 2.18
N TYR A 313 21.80 8.73 2.16
CA TYR A 313 20.39 8.41 2.03
C TYR A 313 19.74 9.40 1.08
N ASN A 314 19.50 9.01 -0.17
CA ASN A 314 18.86 9.84 -1.17
C ASN A 314 17.47 9.27 -1.50
N GLN A 315 16.52 10.15 -1.76
CA GLN A 315 15.15 9.82 -2.11
C GLN A 315 14.82 10.46 -3.46
N ILE A 316 14.11 9.74 -4.31
CA ILE A 316 13.68 10.21 -5.62
C ILE A 316 12.21 9.89 -5.82
N VAL A 317 11.45 10.84 -6.40
CA VAL A 317 10.07 10.64 -6.79
C VAL A 317 10.01 10.44 -8.31
N VAL A 318 9.41 9.35 -8.75
CA VAL A 318 9.32 9.00 -10.18
C VAL A 318 7.86 8.88 -10.63
N ARG A 319 7.64 9.08 -11.93
CA ARG A 319 6.30 8.95 -12.52
C ARG A 319 5.96 7.51 -12.84
N ASP A 320 4.66 7.21 -12.77
CA ASP A 320 4.08 5.91 -13.13
C ASP A 320 4.75 4.73 -12.39
N TYR A 321 5.18 4.93 -11.15
CA TYR A 321 5.83 3.90 -10.38
C TYR A 321 4.91 2.70 -10.17
N VAL A 322 5.45 1.50 -10.27
CA VAL A 322 4.67 0.25 -10.24
C VAL A 322 4.31 -0.24 -8.85
N SER A 323 4.81 0.43 -7.81
CA SER A 323 4.50 0.18 -6.39
C SER A 323 4.31 1.51 -5.65
N GLY A 324 4.19 1.48 -4.31
CA GLY A 324 4.16 2.69 -3.48
C GLY A 324 5.53 3.35 -3.39
N ALA A 325 6.49 2.61 -2.87
CA ALA A 325 7.89 3.01 -2.72
C ALA A 325 8.80 1.77 -2.74
N MET A 326 10.11 1.97 -2.62
CA MET A 326 11.10 0.89 -2.60
C MET A 326 12.38 1.33 -1.90
N GLU A 327 12.84 0.52 -1.00
CA GLU A 327 13.97 0.72 -0.10
C GLU A 327 15.35 0.62 -0.77
N ASN A 328 15.48 0.67 -2.07
CA ASN A 328 16.77 0.49 -2.76
C ASN A 328 17.93 1.12 -2.01
N THR A 329 18.90 0.33 -1.59
CA THR A 329 19.95 0.71 -0.66
C THR A 329 20.57 2.05 -1.00
N THR A 330 20.44 3.04 -0.13
CA THR A 330 20.94 4.43 -0.27
C THR A 330 20.26 5.33 -1.32
N ALA A 331 19.28 4.79 -2.06
CA ALA A 331 18.65 5.48 -3.19
C ALA A 331 17.18 5.06 -3.33
N VAL A 332 16.38 5.46 -2.35
CA VAL A 332 14.96 5.10 -2.22
C VAL A 332 14.14 5.73 -3.34
N ILE A 333 13.27 4.93 -3.97
CA ILE A 333 12.29 5.39 -4.95
C ILE A 333 10.92 5.54 -4.29
N HIS A 334 10.21 6.61 -4.64
CA HIS A 334 8.81 6.85 -4.29
C HIS A 334 7.99 7.11 -5.54
N GLY A 335 6.74 6.70 -5.53
CA GLY A 335 5.75 7.06 -6.54
C GLY A 335 5.35 8.54 -6.47
N ASP A 336 4.78 9.05 -7.56
CA ASP A 336 4.44 10.46 -7.73
C ASP A 336 3.28 10.96 -6.85
N PHE A 337 2.63 10.09 -6.08
CA PHE A 337 1.69 10.49 -5.03
C PHE A 337 2.37 11.26 -3.87
N LEU A 338 3.71 11.19 -3.74
CA LEU A 338 4.46 12.03 -2.82
C LEU A 338 4.64 13.47 -3.33
N TYR A 339 4.35 13.75 -4.58
CA TYR A 339 4.35 15.13 -5.07
C TYR A 339 3.16 15.90 -4.48
N GLN A 340 3.43 16.62 -3.41
CA GLN A 340 2.45 17.40 -2.68
C GLN A 340 2.94 18.83 -2.46
N THR A 341 1.99 19.77 -2.55
CA THR A 341 2.19 21.16 -2.16
C THR A 341 2.03 21.34 -0.65
N ASP A 342 2.48 22.46 -0.08
CA ASP A 342 2.27 22.78 1.34
C ASP A 342 0.79 22.76 1.75
N ARG A 343 -0.13 23.05 0.82
CA ARG A 343 -1.58 23.01 1.08
C ARG A 343 -2.10 21.59 1.18
N GLU A 344 -1.64 20.69 0.32
CA GLU A 344 -2.02 19.27 0.33
C GLU A 344 -1.48 18.56 1.58
N LEU A 345 -0.28 18.94 2.02
CA LEU A 345 0.32 18.42 3.26
C LEU A 345 -0.46 18.80 4.53
N LEU A 346 -1.33 19.83 4.49
CA LEU A 346 -2.24 20.12 5.60
C LEU A 346 -3.32 19.06 5.79
N ASP A 347 -3.65 18.34 4.74
CA ASP A 347 -4.76 17.39 4.70
C ASP A 347 -4.32 15.93 4.83
N SER A 348 -3.12 15.61 4.36
CA SER A 348 -2.50 14.28 4.45
C SER A 348 -1.01 14.42 4.18
N ASP A 349 -0.18 13.78 4.98
CA ASP A 349 1.25 13.64 4.74
C ASP A 349 1.61 12.16 4.49
N ASN A 350 2.85 11.92 4.11
CA ASN A 350 3.37 10.58 3.82
C ASN A 350 4.58 10.24 4.72
N GLU A 351 4.64 10.81 5.93
CA GLU A 351 5.75 10.57 6.86
C GLU A 351 5.92 9.10 7.21
N SER A 352 4.80 8.38 7.35
CA SER A 352 4.80 6.94 7.63
C SER A 352 5.52 6.13 6.55
N ILE A 353 5.32 6.46 5.25
CA ILE A 353 5.99 5.79 4.14
C ILE A 353 7.49 6.12 4.14
N ILE A 354 7.86 7.38 4.38
CA ILE A 354 9.27 7.78 4.47
C ILE A 354 9.97 7.06 5.63
N ALA A 355 9.30 6.89 6.77
CA ALA A 355 9.81 6.14 7.90
C ALA A 355 9.97 4.64 7.58
N HIS A 356 9.00 4.05 6.89
CA HIS A 356 8.99 2.67 6.40
C HIS A 356 10.22 2.39 5.53
N GLU A 357 10.39 3.16 4.43
CA GLU A 357 11.51 2.98 3.48
C GLU A 357 12.87 3.24 4.12
N LEU A 358 12.93 4.17 5.06
CA LEU A 358 14.17 4.41 5.81
C LEU A 358 14.52 3.23 6.73
N PHE A 359 13.52 2.63 7.40
CA PHE A 359 13.77 1.56 8.35
C PHE A 359 14.26 0.27 7.71
N HIS A 360 13.89 0.04 6.45
CA HIS A 360 14.43 -1.03 5.65
C HIS A 360 15.95 -1.03 5.56
N HIS A 361 16.61 0.12 5.68
CA HIS A 361 18.07 0.20 5.66
C HIS A 361 18.74 -0.56 6.82
N TRP A 362 17.96 -0.96 7.85
CA TRP A 362 18.38 -1.92 8.88
C TRP A 362 17.72 -3.30 8.67
N PHE A 363 16.42 -3.34 8.35
CA PHE A 363 15.62 -4.55 8.16
C PHE A 363 15.15 -4.64 6.70
N GLY A 364 15.92 -5.30 5.86
CA GLY A 364 15.81 -5.38 4.40
C GLY A 364 17.18 -5.27 3.75
N ASP A 365 17.90 -4.18 3.99
CA ASP A 365 19.20 -3.91 3.36
C ASP A 365 20.37 -4.49 4.18
N LEU A 366 20.49 -4.09 5.46
CA LEU A 366 21.59 -4.56 6.31
C LEU A 366 21.42 -6.03 6.66
N VAL A 367 20.24 -6.41 7.12
CA VAL A 367 19.80 -7.78 7.33
C VAL A 367 18.61 -8.03 6.42
N THR A 368 18.72 -8.98 5.50
CA THR A 368 17.71 -9.28 4.49
C THR A 368 17.04 -10.63 4.80
N ALA A 369 15.80 -10.80 4.44
CA ALA A 369 15.12 -12.10 4.48
C ALA A 369 15.91 -13.17 3.72
N GLU A 370 16.04 -14.39 4.30
CA GLU A 370 16.74 -15.52 3.67
C GLU A 370 16.05 -16.00 2.39
N SER A 371 14.74 -15.89 2.37
CA SER A 371 13.86 -16.18 1.24
C SER A 371 12.60 -15.33 1.36
N TRP A 372 11.83 -15.24 0.30
CA TRP A 372 10.56 -14.50 0.31
C TRP A 372 9.55 -15.07 1.32
N SER A 373 9.70 -16.34 1.69
CA SER A 373 8.96 -16.96 2.81
C SER A 373 9.18 -16.26 4.15
N ASN A 374 10.33 -15.61 4.33
CA ASN A 374 10.72 -14.85 5.52
C ASN A 374 10.57 -13.33 5.34
N LEU A 375 9.73 -12.87 4.42
CA LEU A 375 9.52 -11.45 4.09
C LEU A 375 9.20 -10.60 5.32
N THR A 376 8.63 -11.20 6.36
CA THR A 376 8.38 -10.58 7.67
C THR A 376 9.64 -9.91 8.27
N ILE A 377 10.86 -10.38 7.95
CA ILE A 377 12.12 -9.76 8.40
C ILE A 377 12.32 -8.37 7.80
N ASN A 378 11.82 -8.14 6.59
CA ASN A 378 11.84 -6.84 5.94
C ASN A 378 10.58 -6.05 6.34
N GLU A 379 9.42 -6.49 5.91
CA GLU A 379 8.17 -5.72 5.88
C GLU A 379 7.50 -5.52 7.23
N SER A 380 7.51 -6.54 8.10
CA SER A 380 6.90 -6.36 9.42
C SER A 380 7.63 -5.33 10.26
N PHE A 381 8.96 -5.25 10.12
CA PHE A 381 9.78 -4.26 10.81
C PHE A 381 9.60 -2.86 10.23
N ALA A 382 9.57 -2.74 8.91
CA ALA A 382 9.32 -1.46 8.25
C ALA A 382 7.90 -0.95 8.56
N ASN A 383 6.90 -1.78 8.53
CA ASN A 383 5.55 -1.43 8.97
C ASN A 383 5.52 -1.01 10.46
N TYR A 384 6.23 -1.72 11.33
CA TYR A 384 6.30 -1.35 12.75
C TYR A 384 7.05 -0.04 13.01
N SER A 385 7.96 0.34 12.13
CA SER A 385 8.65 1.64 12.23
C SER A 385 7.71 2.83 12.11
N GLN A 386 6.62 2.68 11.37
CA GLN A 386 5.58 3.69 11.24
C GLN A 386 4.94 3.99 12.62
N TYR A 387 4.58 2.92 13.37
CA TYR A 387 4.12 3.07 14.76
C TYR A 387 5.17 3.73 15.65
N LEU A 388 6.46 3.33 15.54
CA LEU A 388 7.54 3.88 16.37
C LEU A 388 7.77 5.36 16.09
N TRP A 389 7.67 5.77 14.81
CA TRP A 389 7.81 7.16 14.41
C TRP A 389 6.62 8.00 14.90
N ASP A 390 5.41 7.51 14.71
CA ASP A 390 4.19 8.19 15.17
C ASP A 390 4.22 8.37 16.70
N GLU A 391 4.58 7.32 17.45
CA GLU A 391 4.70 7.36 18.91
C GLU A 391 5.70 8.45 19.36
N TYR A 392 6.82 8.58 18.65
CA TYR A 392 7.87 9.55 18.94
C TYR A 392 7.52 10.99 18.53
N GLU A 393 7.00 11.17 17.32
CA GLU A 393 6.78 12.48 16.69
C GLU A 393 5.44 13.10 17.04
N HIS A 394 4.37 12.28 17.07
CA HIS A 394 2.99 12.73 17.17
C HIS A 394 2.31 12.30 18.48
N GLY A 395 2.89 11.33 19.18
CA GLY A 395 2.38 10.82 20.46
C GLY A 395 1.61 9.51 20.34
N ARG A 396 1.36 8.91 21.51
CA ARG A 396 0.75 7.57 21.64
C ARG A 396 -0.63 7.47 21.00
N GLU A 397 -1.47 8.52 21.12
CA GLU A 397 -2.82 8.51 20.57
C GLU A 397 -2.82 8.35 19.05
N GLU A 398 -1.91 9.02 18.34
CA GLU A 398 -1.82 8.95 16.88
C GLU A 398 -1.25 7.60 16.43
N ALA A 399 -0.21 7.12 17.10
CA ALA A 399 0.33 5.78 16.87
C ALA A 399 -0.72 4.67 17.06
N ASP A 400 -1.50 4.73 18.15
CA ASP A 400 -2.57 3.76 18.42
C ASP A 400 -3.74 3.89 17.43
N MET A 401 -4.03 5.10 16.92
CA MET A 401 -5.03 5.34 15.88
C MET A 401 -4.63 4.64 14.58
N ASN A 402 -3.39 4.83 14.15
CA ASN A 402 -2.86 4.22 12.92
C ASN A 402 -2.74 2.69 13.07
N ALA A 403 -2.26 2.20 14.22
CA ALA A 403 -2.19 0.78 14.55
C ALA A 403 -3.56 0.08 14.53
N PHE A 404 -4.63 0.79 14.92
CA PHE A 404 -5.99 0.29 14.76
C PHE A 404 -6.39 0.14 13.28
N GLY A 405 -5.95 1.08 12.43
CA GLY A 405 -6.10 1.00 10.97
C GLY A 405 -5.40 -0.23 10.41
N GLU A 406 -4.16 -0.47 10.81
CA GLU A 406 -3.36 -1.64 10.40
C GLU A 406 -4.01 -2.96 10.80
N ALA A 407 -4.46 -3.10 12.06
CA ALA A 407 -5.17 -4.31 12.51
C ALA A 407 -6.41 -4.59 11.66
N ARG A 408 -7.16 -3.55 11.28
CA ARG A 408 -8.31 -3.68 10.37
C ARG A 408 -7.88 -4.08 8.96
N GLY A 409 -6.76 -3.53 8.46
CA GLY A 409 -6.17 -3.90 7.18
C GLY A 409 -5.86 -5.40 7.13
N TYR A 410 -5.20 -5.94 8.16
CA TYR A 410 -4.99 -7.38 8.29
C TYR A 410 -6.29 -8.18 8.28
N PHE A 411 -7.28 -7.80 9.09
CA PHE A 411 -8.56 -8.53 9.14
C PHE A 411 -9.28 -8.52 7.79
N LEU A 412 -9.17 -7.46 7.02
CA LEU A 412 -9.74 -7.37 5.68
C LEU A 412 -8.97 -8.26 4.70
N SER A 413 -7.64 -8.14 4.66
CA SER A 413 -6.74 -8.94 3.83
C SER A 413 -6.95 -10.43 4.05
N SER A 414 -6.93 -10.89 5.30
CA SER A 414 -7.14 -12.30 5.65
C SER A 414 -8.54 -12.83 5.32
N THR A 415 -9.55 -11.96 5.27
CA THR A 415 -10.91 -12.35 4.88
C THR A 415 -11.04 -12.50 3.36
N GLN A 416 -10.31 -11.70 2.58
CA GLN A 416 -10.37 -11.69 1.12
C GLN A 416 -9.36 -12.65 0.49
N GLY A 417 -8.11 -12.67 0.97
CA GLY A 417 -6.99 -13.46 0.43
C GLY A 417 -6.76 -14.82 1.13
N GLY A 418 -7.49 -15.08 2.24
CA GLY A 418 -7.29 -16.30 3.03
C GLY A 418 -6.30 -16.11 4.19
N TYR A 419 -6.06 -17.19 4.93
CA TYR A 419 -5.18 -17.20 6.10
C TYR A 419 -3.97 -18.06 5.82
N HIS A 420 -2.79 -17.53 6.03
CA HIS A 420 -1.52 -18.24 6.00
C HIS A 420 -0.64 -17.86 7.20
N ASP A 421 0.44 -18.60 7.38
CA ASP A 421 1.44 -18.33 8.40
C ASP A 421 2.20 -17.04 8.05
N LEU A 422 2.74 -16.36 9.04
CA LEU A 422 3.55 -15.18 8.78
C LEU A 422 4.86 -15.53 8.05
N VAL A 423 5.45 -16.66 8.38
CA VAL A 423 6.52 -17.31 7.59
C VAL A 423 5.87 -18.42 6.78
N ASN A 424 5.66 -18.17 5.50
CA ASN A 424 4.93 -19.09 4.64
C ASN A 424 5.82 -19.60 3.50
N PHE A 425 5.93 -20.93 3.37
CA PHE A 425 6.65 -21.59 2.28
C PHE A 425 5.72 -22.18 1.21
N GLU A 426 4.40 -22.02 1.38
CA GLU A 426 3.38 -22.59 0.50
C GLU A 426 2.70 -21.50 -0.34
N TYR A 427 3.44 -20.86 -1.25
CA TYR A 427 2.90 -19.90 -2.22
C TYR A 427 3.17 -20.36 -3.66
N GLU A 428 2.37 -19.90 -4.61
CA GLU A 428 2.58 -20.15 -6.03
C GLU A 428 3.52 -19.12 -6.65
N ASN A 429 3.41 -17.85 -6.18
CA ASN A 429 4.24 -16.74 -6.59
C ASN A 429 4.66 -15.94 -5.35
N GLU A 430 5.91 -15.47 -5.29
CA GLU A 430 6.50 -14.70 -4.20
C GLU A 430 5.70 -13.42 -3.90
N MET A 431 5.04 -12.86 -4.91
CA MET A 431 4.17 -11.68 -4.77
C MET A 431 2.97 -11.91 -3.84
N GLU A 432 2.58 -13.15 -3.59
CA GLU A 432 1.51 -13.47 -2.64
C GLU A 432 1.89 -13.17 -1.20
N MET A 433 3.20 -13.05 -0.92
CA MET A 433 3.70 -12.69 0.41
C MET A 433 3.55 -11.19 0.74
N PHE A 434 3.27 -10.34 -0.27
CA PHE A 434 3.10 -8.89 -0.10
C PHE A 434 1.63 -8.57 0.23
N ASP A 435 1.22 -8.90 1.43
CA ASP A 435 -0.16 -8.75 1.89
C ASP A 435 -0.26 -8.27 3.35
N GLY A 436 -1.48 -8.18 3.88
CA GLY A 436 -1.72 -7.79 5.26
C GLY A 436 -1.13 -8.72 6.33
N HIS A 437 -0.61 -9.90 5.97
CA HIS A 437 0.11 -10.75 6.92
C HIS A 437 1.54 -10.24 7.12
N SER A 438 2.31 -10.08 6.04
CA SER A 438 3.71 -9.63 6.12
C SER A 438 3.83 -8.21 6.67
N TYR A 439 2.91 -7.33 6.33
CA TYR A 439 2.89 -5.92 6.78
C TYR A 439 2.17 -5.77 8.12
N ASN A 440 0.84 -5.76 8.08
CA ASN A 440 0.00 -5.35 9.21
C ASN A 440 0.02 -6.33 10.38
N LYS A 441 -0.18 -7.65 10.13
CA LYS A 441 -0.11 -8.68 11.17
C LYS A 441 1.28 -8.69 11.79
N GLY A 442 2.33 -8.69 10.97
CA GLY A 442 3.71 -8.72 11.44
C GLY A 442 4.06 -7.52 12.32
N GLY A 443 3.72 -6.30 11.92
CA GLY A 443 3.91 -5.09 12.72
C GLY A 443 3.18 -5.16 14.07
N ARG A 444 1.95 -5.67 14.10
CA ARG A 444 1.20 -5.86 15.36
C ARG A 444 1.79 -6.95 16.24
N ILE A 445 2.32 -8.03 15.67
CA ILE A 445 3.01 -9.08 16.44
C ILE A 445 4.29 -8.53 17.10
N LEU A 446 5.06 -7.71 16.41
CA LEU A 446 6.23 -7.03 16.98
C LEU A 446 5.85 -6.13 18.15
N HIS A 447 4.72 -5.41 18.04
CA HIS A 447 4.19 -4.59 19.13
C HIS A 447 3.78 -5.45 20.35
N MET A 448 3.12 -6.58 20.11
CA MET A 448 2.79 -7.55 21.18
C MET A 448 4.05 -8.10 21.86
N LEU A 449 5.09 -8.43 21.09
CA LEU A 449 6.36 -8.93 21.60
C LEU A 449 7.09 -7.86 22.43
N ARG A 450 7.10 -6.60 21.96
CA ARG A 450 7.64 -5.44 22.70
C ARG A 450 6.97 -5.30 24.06
N TYR A 451 5.63 -5.37 24.08
CA TYR A 451 4.89 -5.29 25.33
C TYR A 451 5.20 -6.45 26.27
N TYR A 452 5.27 -7.69 25.76
CA TYR A 452 5.56 -8.88 26.56
C TYR A 452 6.97 -8.88 27.18
N LEU A 453 7.94 -8.33 26.47
CA LEU A 453 9.36 -8.29 26.91
C LEU A 453 9.70 -7.01 27.69
N GLY A 454 9.01 -5.91 27.39
CA GLY A 454 9.38 -4.55 27.78
C GLY A 454 10.38 -3.92 26.83
N ASP A 455 10.41 -2.59 26.78
CA ASP A 455 11.21 -1.80 25.82
C ASP A 455 12.71 -2.15 25.86
N ASP A 456 13.30 -2.19 27.04
CA ASP A 456 14.73 -2.43 27.17
C ASP A 456 15.16 -3.78 26.59
N ALA A 457 14.45 -4.85 26.92
CA ALA A 457 14.76 -6.19 26.41
C ALA A 457 14.48 -6.28 24.90
N PHE A 458 13.38 -5.67 24.44
CA PHE A 458 12.99 -5.69 23.02
C PHE A 458 14.04 -4.99 22.15
N PHE A 459 14.37 -3.74 22.42
CA PHE A 459 15.33 -2.98 21.60
C PHE A 459 16.78 -3.47 21.76
N THR A 460 17.17 -3.96 22.94
CA THR A 460 18.47 -4.63 23.11
C THR A 460 18.55 -5.91 22.27
N SER A 461 17.47 -6.67 22.15
CA SER A 461 17.41 -7.87 21.30
C SER A 461 17.52 -7.51 19.82
N LEU A 462 16.88 -6.42 19.37
CA LEU A 462 17.03 -5.92 18.00
C LEU A 462 18.46 -5.46 17.71
N ASN A 463 19.08 -4.76 18.65
CA ASN A 463 20.51 -4.39 18.55
C ASN A 463 21.40 -5.63 18.40
N HIS A 464 21.17 -6.64 19.23
CA HIS A 464 21.89 -7.91 19.17
C HIS A 464 21.70 -8.61 17.82
N PHE A 465 20.45 -8.73 17.34
CA PHE A 465 20.11 -9.34 16.06
C PHE A 465 20.81 -8.63 14.89
N LEU A 466 20.70 -7.31 14.82
CA LEU A 466 21.30 -6.50 13.75
C LEU A 466 22.84 -6.64 13.73
N ASN A 467 23.50 -6.62 14.90
CA ASN A 467 24.94 -6.76 14.95
C ASN A 467 25.42 -8.17 14.59
N LYS A 468 24.66 -9.23 14.96
CA LYS A 468 24.95 -10.63 14.65
C LYS A 468 24.75 -10.96 13.17
N MET A 469 23.70 -10.37 12.56
CA MET A 469 23.26 -10.69 11.20
C MET A 469 23.63 -9.65 10.14
N LYS A 470 24.27 -8.55 10.49
CA LYS A 470 24.64 -7.50 9.53
C LYS A 470 25.35 -8.05 8.29
N PHE A 471 24.90 -7.60 7.12
CA PHE A 471 25.35 -8.03 5.80
C PHE A 471 25.11 -9.51 5.50
N LYS A 472 24.15 -10.13 6.20
CA LYS A 472 23.71 -11.51 5.99
C LYS A 472 22.21 -11.55 5.71
N ALA A 473 21.75 -12.71 5.28
CA ALA A 473 20.35 -13.07 5.25
C ALA A 473 19.94 -13.75 6.58
N ALA A 474 18.68 -13.62 6.98
CA ALA A 474 18.15 -14.12 8.25
C ALA A 474 16.76 -14.76 8.08
N GLU A 475 16.49 -15.73 8.92
CA GLU A 475 15.17 -16.33 9.11
C GLU A 475 14.52 -15.85 10.41
N ALA A 476 13.20 -16.05 10.56
CA ALA A 476 12.50 -15.75 11.81
C ALA A 476 13.08 -16.50 13.03
N HIS A 477 13.71 -17.64 12.81
CA HIS A 477 14.41 -18.36 13.88
C HIS A 477 15.65 -17.63 14.42
N ASP A 478 16.41 -16.93 13.56
CA ASP A 478 17.55 -16.09 13.99
C ASP A 478 17.07 -14.93 14.85
N LEU A 479 15.91 -14.36 14.49
CA LEU A 479 15.27 -13.32 15.28
C LEU A 479 14.85 -13.84 16.65
N ARG A 480 14.12 -14.99 16.71
CA ARG A 480 13.73 -15.64 17.96
C ARG A 480 14.91 -15.90 18.88
N LEU A 481 15.96 -16.54 18.34
CA LEU A 481 17.17 -16.85 19.11
C LEU A 481 17.83 -15.60 19.68
N SER A 482 17.85 -14.49 18.93
CA SER A 482 18.40 -13.22 19.41
C SER A 482 17.59 -12.64 20.57
N PHE A 483 16.26 -12.76 20.54
CA PHE A 483 15.39 -12.35 21.65
C PHE A 483 15.56 -13.26 22.88
N GLU A 484 15.71 -14.56 22.69
CA GLU A 484 15.95 -15.52 23.77
C GLU A 484 17.33 -15.33 24.43
N GLU A 485 18.39 -15.11 23.62
CA GLU A 485 19.75 -14.85 24.11
C GLU A 485 19.82 -13.60 25.01
N VAL A 486 19.07 -12.56 24.71
CA VAL A 486 19.04 -11.31 25.48
C VAL A 486 18.10 -11.38 26.66
N SER A 487 16.86 -11.82 26.46
CA SER A 487 15.83 -11.79 27.50
C SER A 487 15.88 -12.95 28.49
N GLY A 488 16.51 -14.06 28.10
CA GLY A 488 16.51 -15.31 28.86
C GLY A 488 15.16 -16.02 28.90
N LYS A 489 14.16 -15.53 28.17
CA LYS A 489 12.81 -16.14 28.13
C LYS A 489 12.74 -17.17 27.00
N ASP A 490 12.03 -18.27 27.21
CA ASP A 490 11.60 -19.15 26.12
C ASP A 490 10.50 -18.45 25.29
N LEU A 491 10.75 -18.27 24.01
CA LEU A 491 9.83 -17.65 23.06
C LEU A 491 9.32 -18.63 21.97
N ASN A 492 9.67 -19.92 22.08
CA ASN A 492 9.18 -20.93 21.12
C ASN A 492 7.65 -20.90 21.01
N TRP A 493 6.92 -20.82 22.16
CA TRP A 493 5.47 -20.78 22.17
C TRP A 493 4.92 -19.56 21.40
N PHE A 494 5.59 -18.38 21.52
CA PHE A 494 5.17 -17.15 20.87
C PHE A 494 5.38 -17.23 19.36
N PHE A 495 6.58 -17.64 18.92
CA PHE A 495 6.90 -17.76 17.50
C PHE A 495 6.09 -18.86 16.82
N ASN A 496 5.94 -20.03 17.45
CA ASN A 496 5.10 -21.12 16.92
C ASN A 496 3.67 -20.64 16.67
N GLN A 497 3.09 -19.85 17.58
CA GLN A 497 1.72 -19.39 17.50
C GLN A 497 1.52 -18.23 16.51
N TRP A 498 2.51 -17.33 16.38
CA TRP A 498 2.32 -16.09 15.65
C TRP A 498 3.07 -16.00 14.32
N TYR A 499 4.21 -16.70 14.20
CA TYR A 499 5.02 -16.75 12.98
C TYR A 499 4.78 -18.00 12.14
N PHE A 500 4.61 -19.16 12.81
CA PHE A 500 4.54 -20.47 12.18
C PHE A 500 3.16 -21.13 12.29
N ASP A 501 2.13 -20.37 12.64
CA ASP A 501 0.73 -20.78 12.57
C ASP A 501 -0.13 -19.58 12.15
N LYS A 502 -1.30 -19.89 11.62
CA LYS A 502 -2.18 -18.90 10.97
C LYS A 502 -3.30 -18.39 11.87
N GLY A 503 -3.86 -17.28 11.44
CA GLY A 503 -5.07 -16.69 12.04
C GLY A 503 -4.79 -15.77 13.21
N HIS A 504 -5.84 -15.56 13.99
CA HIS A 504 -5.89 -14.69 15.17
C HIS A 504 -7.03 -15.14 16.09
N PRO A 505 -6.97 -14.86 17.42
CA PRO A 505 -8.06 -15.20 18.34
C PRO A 505 -9.29 -14.35 18.08
N THR A 506 -10.47 -14.96 18.27
CA THR A 506 -11.74 -14.26 18.43
C THR A 506 -12.16 -14.41 19.88
N LEU A 507 -12.15 -13.31 20.62
CA LEU A 507 -12.35 -13.31 22.06
C LEU A 507 -13.75 -12.84 22.42
N HIS A 508 -14.38 -13.56 23.32
CA HIS A 508 -15.57 -13.10 24.02
C HIS A 508 -15.24 -12.93 25.49
N TYR A 509 -15.43 -11.73 25.98
CA TYR A 509 -15.17 -11.33 27.36
C TYR A 509 -16.46 -11.07 28.11
N SER A 510 -16.61 -11.66 29.30
CA SER A 510 -17.71 -11.39 30.21
C SER A 510 -17.25 -11.22 31.67
N GLN A 511 -18.03 -10.51 32.46
CA GLN A 511 -17.71 -10.24 33.84
C GLN A 511 -18.94 -10.38 34.74
N PHE A 512 -18.72 -10.84 35.98
CA PHE A 512 -19.74 -10.92 37.02
C PHE A 512 -19.16 -10.49 38.35
N TYR A 513 -19.78 -9.50 39.01
CA TYR A 513 -19.40 -9.08 40.33
C TYR A 513 -20.45 -9.53 41.38
N ASN A 514 -19.99 -10.25 42.41
CA ASN A 514 -20.84 -10.63 43.55
C ASN A 514 -20.59 -9.65 44.70
N PRO A 515 -21.60 -8.81 45.08
CA PRO A 515 -21.43 -7.80 46.10
C PRO A 515 -21.34 -8.41 47.51
N GLU A 516 -21.88 -9.59 47.75
CA GLU A 516 -21.85 -10.26 49.05
C GLU A 516 -20.45 -10.79 49.38
N THR A 517 -19.84 -11.43 48.40
CA THR A 517 -18.48 -12.02 48.54
C THR A 517 -17.36 -11.06 48.14
N LYS A 518 -17.71 -9.89 47.56
CA LYS A 518 -16.78 -8.91 46.97
C LYS A 518 -15.82 -9.54 45.95
N LYS A 519 -16.31 -10.51 45.18
CA LYS A 519 -15.55 -11.19 44.13
C LYS A 519 -16.01 -10.76 42.75
N LEU A 520 -15.06 -10.39 41.92
CA LEU A 520 -15.20 -10.22 40.46
C LEU A 520 -14.74 -11.48 39.76
N THR A 521 -15.61 -12.11 38.98
CA THR A 521 -15.28 -13.19 38.07
C THR A 521 -15.18 -12.61 36.67
N VAL A 522 -14.04 -12.81 36.01
CA VAL A 522 -13.77 -12.48 34.61
C VAL A 522 -13.69 -13.77 33.84
N THR A 523 -14.46 -13.90 32.76
CA THR A 523 -14.42 -15.07 31.87
C THR A 523 -13.99 -14.64 30.47
N VAL A 524 -12.99 -15.31 29.95
CA VAL A 524 -12.49 -15.15 28.59
C VAL A 524 -12.76 -16.44 27.81
N GLU A 525 -13.41 -16.30 26.66
CA GLU A 525 -13.72 -17.42 25.77
C GLU A 525 -13.13 -17.13 24.38
N GLN A 526 -12.36 -18.08 23.85
CA GLN A 526 -11.87 -18.07 22.49
C GLN A 526 -12.92 -18.73 21.60
N GLN A 527 -13.34 -18.05 20.53
CA GLN A 527 -14.49 -18.46 19.70
C GLN A 527 -14.15 -18.67 18.22
N GLN A 528 -12.86 -18.62 17.85
CA GLN A 528 -12.41 -18.90 16.48
C GLN A 528 -12.70 -20.36 16.08
N ASN A 529 -12.70 -20.64 14.78
CA ASN A 529 -12.89 -21.99 14.27
C ASN A 529 -11.68 -22.88 14.62
N PHE A 530 -11.79 -23.73 15.64
CA PHE A 530 -10.73 -24.61 16.13
C PHE A 530 -10.38 -25.79 15.19
N ASN A 531 -11.09 -25.99 14.10
CA ASN A 531 -10.67 -26.89 13.03
C ASN A 531 -9.65 -26.25 12.09
N GLN A 532 -9.51 -24.93 12.16
CA GLN A 532 -8.66 -24.14 11.28
C GLN A 532 -7.57 -23.38 12.05
N PHE A 533 -7.86 -22.96 13.27
CA PHE A 533 -6.98 -22.11 14.07
C PHE A 533 -6.69 -22.73 15.44
N PRO A 534 -5.52 -22.48 16.02
CA PRO A 534 -5.16 -22.99 17.35
C PRO A 534 -5.95 -22.36 18.48
N VAL A 535 -5.80 -22.90 19.68
CA VAL A 535 -6.09 -22.20 20.92
C VAL A 535 -4.86 -21.36 21.27
N PHE A 536 -5.03 -20.07 21.30
CA PHE A 536 -3.94 -19.13 21.56
C PHE A 536 -3.59 -19.05 23.04
N GLN A 537 -2.31 -18.97 23.36
CA GLN A 537 -1.83 -18.57 24.67
C GLN A 537 -1.72 -17.04 24.70
N LEU A 538 -2.48 -16.40 25.59
CA LEU A 538 -2.61 -14.94 25.63
C LEU A 538 -2.29 -14.40 27.01
N PRO A 539 -1.13 -13.80 27.24
CA PRO A 539 -0.89 -12.92 28.39
C PRO A 539 -1.75 -11.65 28.23
N ILE A 540 -2.59 -11.35 29.20
CA ILE A 540 -3.56 -10.24 29.15
C ILE A 540 -3.52 -9.48 30.45
N ASP A 541 -3.40 -8.17 30.40
CA ASP A 541 -3.61 -7.30 31.54
C ASP A 541 -5.04 -6.76 31.60
N ILE A 542 -5.60 -6.72 32.79
CA ILE A 542 -6.93 -6.22 33.08
C ILE A 542 -6.83 -5.13 34.15
N ASP A 543 -7.32 -3.93 33.87
CA ASP A 543 -7.41 -2.86 34.82
C ASP A 543 -8.80 -2.81 35.47
N ILE A 544 -8.85 -2.98 36.80
CA ILE A 544 -10.07 -2.90 37.60
C ILE A 544 -10.13 -1.54 38.27
N TYR A 545 -11.00 -0.67 37.79
CA TYR A 545 -11.25 0.67 38.34
C TYR A 545 -12.28 0.59 39.47
N THR A 546 -11.92 1.11 40.62
CA THR A 546 -12.78 1.30 41.76
C THR A 546 -12.71 2.75 42.23
N VAL A 547 -13.47 3.14 43.27
CA VAL A 547 -13.40 4.53 43.75
C VAL A 547 -11.97 4.87 44.20
N GLY A 548 -11.34 5.79 43.44
CA GLY A 548 -10.02 6.33 43.77
C GLY A 548 -8.84 5.39 43.49
N MET A 549 -9.05 4.22 42.86
CA MET A 549 -7.97 3.26 42.63
C MET A 549 -8.15 2.48 41.33
N VAL A 550 -7.03 2.21 40.65
CA VAL A 550 -6.94 1.26 39.53
C VAL A 550 -6.03 0.12 39.93
N ASN A 551 -6.51 -1.12 39.83
CA ASN A 551 -5.76 -2.33 40.15
C ASN A 551 -5.51 -3.13 38.88
N ARG A 552 -4.26 -3.23 38.42
CA ARG A 552 -3.91 -4.09 37.31
C ARG A 552 -3.77 -5.55 37.75
N LYS A 553 -4.32 -6.46 36.95
CA LYS A 553 -4.25 -7.91 37.10
C LYS A 553 -3.79 -8.54 35.79
N SER A 554 -2.68 -9.27 35.85
CA SER A 554 -2.18 -10.05 34.72
C SER A 554 -2.71 -11.47 34.77
N ILE A 555 -3.25 -11.96 33.67
CA ILE A 555 -3.74 -13.32 33.49
C ILE A 555 -3.05 -13.96 32.29
N ILE A 556 -3.06 -15.28 32.22
CA ILE A 556 -2.63 -16.04 31.03
C ILE A 556 -3.79 -16.93 30.63
N VAL A 557 -4.37 -16.67 29.47
CA VAL A 557 -5.43 -17.51 28.89
C VAL A 557 -4.77 -18.60 28.04
N THR A 558 -5.05 -19.86 28.34
CA THR A 558 -4.47 -21.03 27.64
C THR A 558 -5.53 -22.04 27.22
N GLN A 559 -6.79 -21.76 27.49
CA GLN A 559 -7.92 -22.66 27.23
C GLN A 559 -8.96 -21.98 26.34
N LYS A 560 -9.82 -22.76 25.71
CA LYS A 560 -10.96 -22.26 24.94
C LYS A 560 -11.89 -21.36 25.78
N LYS A 561 -12.07 -21.69 27.06
CA LYS A 561 -12.83 -20.90 28.04
C LYS A 561 -12.15 -20.99 29.39
N GLN A 562 -11.87 -19.84 30.00
CA GLN A 562 -11.16 -19.78 31.27
C GLN A 562 -11.71 -18.62 32.10
N SER A 563 -11.90 -18.85 33.42
CA SER A 563 -12.40 -17.84 34.36
C SER A 563 -11.35 -17.55 35.42
N PHE A 564 -11.30 -16.28 35.81
CA PHE A 564 -10.39 -15.76 36.85
C PHE A 564 -11.16 -14.99 37.88
N GLU A 565 -10.88 -15.18 39.18
CA GLU A 565 -11.55 -14.51 40.30
C GLU A 565 -10.61 -13.51 40.96
N PHE A 566 -11.11 -12.31 41.24
CA PHE A 566 -10.40 -11.26 41.93
C PHE A 566 -11.24 -10.70 43.09
N GLU A 567 -10.65 -10.57 44.28
CA GLU A 567 -11.26 -9.82 45.39
C GLU A 567 -11.11 -8.32 45.09
N THR A 568 -12.25 -7.60 45.09
CA THR A 568 -12.26 -6.16 44.81
C THR A 568 -13.52 -5.50 45.39
N ALA A 569 -13.48 -4.17 45.56
CA ALA A 569 -14.67 -3.37 45.76
C ALA A 569 -15.49 -3.37 44.45
N HIS A 570 -16.71 -2.83 44.51
CA HIS A 570 -17.58 -2.73 43.33
C HIS A 570 -16.83 -2.02 42.19
N PRO A 571 -16.62 -2.66 41.04
CA PRO A 571 -15.89 -2.07 39.93
C PRO A 571 -16.71 -1.00 39.21
N LEU A 572 -16.11 0.16 38.99
CA LEU A 572 -16.64 1.22 38.12
C LEU A 572 -16.39 0.90 36.64
N LEU A 573 -15.31 0.16 36.39
CA LEU A 573 -14.91 -0.33 35.09
C LEU A 573 -14.01 -1.55 35.26
N VAL A 574 -14.19 -2.55 34.41
CA VAL A 574 -13.22 -3.61 34.17
C VAL A 574 -12.74 -3.44 32.75
N ASN A 575 -11.50 -3.00 32.58
CA ASN A 575 -10.90 -2.73 31.28
C ASN A 575 -10.06 -3.92 30.86
N PHE A 576 -10.58 -4.69 29.92
CA PHE A 576 -9.94 -5.87 29.37
C PHE A 576 -8.89 -5.48 28.33
N ASP A 577 -7.74 -6.21 28.29
CA ASP A 577 -6.57 -5.85 27.50
C ASP A 577 -6.20 -4.38 27.75
N ALA A 578 -5.72 -4.13 28.95
CA ALA A 578 -5.57 -2.78 29.49
C ALA A 578 -4.62 -1.89 28.68
N GLU A 579 -3.68 -2.47 27.92
CA GLU A 579 -2.77 -1.76 27.02
C GLU A 579 -3.20 -1.84 25.55
N LYS A 580 -4.28 -2.58 25.23
CA LYS A 580 -4.84 -2.72 23.87
C LYS A 580 -3.85 -3.26 22.83
N VAL A 581 -3.01 -4.19 23.26
CA VAL A 581 -1.93 -4.72 22.41
C VAL A 581 -2.30 -5.98 21.62
N ILE A 582 -3.30 -6.74 22.06
CA ILE A 582 -3.60 -8.06 21.50
C ILE A 582 -4.25 -7.92 20.12
N LEU A 583 -3.64 -8.54 19.12
CA LEU A 583 -4.24 -8.67 17.79
C LEU A 583 -5.37 -9.69 17.82
N CYS A 584 -6.59 -9.25 18.01
CA CYS A 584 -7.78 -10.11 18.10
C CYS A 584 -9.05 -9.44 17.58
N LYS A 585 -10.03 -10.24 17.20
CA LYS A 585 -11.43 -9.80 17.16
C LYS A 585 -12.01 -9.97 18.54
N LYS A 586 -12.73 -8.96 19.04
CA LYS A 586 -13.19 -8.93 20.44
C LYS A 586 -14.64 -8.50 20.57
N THR A 587 -15.36 -9.17 21.46
CA THR A 587 -16.68 -8.77 21.97
C THR A 587 -16.66 -8.74 23.49
N GLU A 588 -17.29 -7.72 24.09
CA GLU A 588 -17.32 -7.56 25.54
C GLU A 588 -18.75 -7.38 26.05
N GLU A 589 -19.13 -8.19 27.04
CA GLU A 589 -20.38 -7.98 27.81
C GLU A 589 -20.07 -7.05 28.99
N LYS A 590 -20.46 -5.78 28.83
CA LYS A 590 -20.18 -4.73 29.79
C LYS A 590 -21.43 -3.83 29.97
N PRO A 591 -21.81 -3.45 31.19
CA PRO A 591 -22.92 -2.52 31.44
C PRO A 591 -22.68 -1.15 30.79
N LEU A 592 -23.74 -0.47 30.36
CA LEU A 592 -23.64 0.83 29.69
C LEU A 592 -22.88 1.87 30.53
N GLU A 593 -23.09 1.90 31.80
CA GLU A 593 -22.42 2.80 32.75
C GLU A 593 -20.89 2.57 32.77
N GLN A 594 -20.41 1.34 32.56
CA GLN A 594 -18.99 1.06 32.45
C GLN A 594 -18.41 1.54 31.09
N TRP A 595 -19.17 1.46 30.01
CA TRP A 595 -18.77 2.03 28.74
C TRP A 595 -18.68 3.56 28.80
N VAL A 596 -19.66 4.22 29.41
CA VAL A 596 -19.60 5.68 29.64
C VAL A 596 -18.42 6.05 30.54
N TYR A 597 -18.17 5.25 31.60
CA TYR A 597 -17.04 5.47 32.49
C TYR A 597 -15.71 5.30 31.74
N GLN A 598 -15.57 4.27 30.88
CA GLN A 598 -14.39 4.01 30.07
C GLN A 598 -14.10 5.18 29.15
N LEU A 599 -15.09 5.70 28.41
CA LEU A 599 -14.92 6.84 27.53
C LEU A 599 -14.38 8.07 28.26
N ASN A 600 -14.86 8.32 29.50
CA ASN A 600 -14.47 9.49 30.25
C ASN A 600 -13.13 9.35 30.99
N ASN A 601 -12.73 8.13 31.41
CA ASN A 601 -11.67 7.95 32.39
C ASN A 601 -10.51 7.04 31.96
N ALA A 602 -10.72 6.12 31.02
CA ALA A 602 -9.62 5.26 30.53
C ALA A 602 -8.67 6.05 29.63
N PRO A 603 -7.35 5.82 29.72
CA PRO A 603 -6.37 6.74 29.17
C PRO A 603 -6.13 6.58 27.67
N LEU A 604 -6.24 5.36 27.13
CA LEU A 604 -5.75 5.06 25.79
C LEU A 604 -6.74 5.46 24.69
N TYR A 605 -6.23 5.72 23.52
CA TYR A 605 -7.03 5.98 22.32
C TYR A 605 -8.06 4.86 22.08
N LEU A 606 -7.61 3.60 22.10
CA LEU A 606 -8.49 2.45 21.84
C LEU A 606 -9.52 2.23 22.96
N ASP A 607 -9.23 2.56 24.20
CA ASP A 607 -10.26 2.57 25.26
C ASP A 607 -11.43 3.45 24.88
N LYS A 608 -11.14 4.68 24.42
CA LYS A 608 -12.16 5.65 24.03
C LYS A 608 -12.87 5.24 22.74
N LYS A 609 -12.14 4.70 21.79
CA LYS A 609 -12.67 4.20 20.50
C LYS A 609 -13.69 3.08 20.72
N GLU A 610 -13.33 2.08 21.52
CA GLU A 610 -14.19 0.95 21.89
C GLU A 610 -15.46 1.42 22.62
N ALA A 611 -15.28 2.26 23.62
CA ALA A 611 -16.41 2.79 24.39
C ALA A 611 -17.34 3.65 23.54
N PHE A 612 -16.79 4.53 22.69
CA PHE A 612 -17.57 5.34 21.77
C PHE A 612 -18.40 4.46 20.81
N ALA A 613 -17.82 3.41 20.25
CA ALA A 613 -18.53 2.50 19.36
C ALA A 613 -19.78 1.88 20.01
N GLN A 614 -19.74 1.62 21.32
CA GLN A 614 -20.87 1.05 22.08
C GLN A 614 -21.93 2.07 22.44
N ILE A 615 -21.56 3.34 22.70
CA ILE A 615 -22.49 4.34 23.21
C ILE A 615 -23.05 5.31 22.16
N LYS A 616 -22.41 5.43 20.98
CA LYS A 616 -22.71 6.46 19.96
C LYS A 616 -24.17 6.49 19.48
N ASN A 617 -24.87 5.38 19.56
CA ASN A 617 -26.28 5.28 19.16
C ASN A 617 -27.27 5.34 20.34
N ASN A 618 -26.77 5.47 21.57
CA ASN A 618 -27.63 5.57 22.76
C ASN A 618 -28.22 6.99 22.87
N LYS A 619 -29.42 7.04 23.39
CA LYS A 619 -30.18 8.32 23.56
C LYS A 619 -30.19 8.83 25.01
N ASP A 620 -29.52 8.13 25.91
CA ASP A 620 -29.46 8.54 27.31
C ASP A 620 -28.57 9.78 27.50
N VAL A 621 -28.81 10.50 28.58
CA VAL A 621 -28.10 11.75 28.90
C VAL A 621 -26.62 11.52 29.10
N ALA A 622 -26.25 10.47 29.85
CA ALA A 622 -24.84 10.22 30.19
C ALA A 622 -23.97 9.90 28.98
N SER A 623 -24.51 9.12 28.04
CA SER A 623 -23.83 8.83 26.76
C SER A 623 -23.61 10.09 25.90
N ASN A 624 -24.66 10.91 25.75
CA ASN A 624 -24.60 12.13 24.96
C ASN A 624 -23.69 13.20 25.59
N ASP A 625 -23.70 13.34 26.93
CA ASP A 625 -22.77 14.21 27.65
C ASP A 625 -21.32 13.75 27.48
N ALA A 626 -21.06 12.45 27.53
CA ALA A 626 -19.73 11.89 27.32
C ALA A 626 -19.24 12.16 25.89
N ILE A 627 -20.10 11.99 24.87
CA ILE A 627 -19.78 12.33 23.46
C ILE A 627 -19.51 13.84 23.31
N PHE A 628 -20.34 14.70 23.91
CA PHE A 628 -20.15 16.15 23.85
C PHE A 628 -18.78 16.58 24.41
N ARG A 629 -18.31 15.96 25.50
CA ARG A 629 -17.00 16.25 26.08
C ARG A 629 -15.85 15.94 25.14
N LEU A 630 -15.96 14.94 24.26
CA LEU A 630 -14.92 14.63 23.27
C LEU A 630 -14.63 15.80 22.32
N LEU A 631 -15.62 16.68 22.05
CA LEU A 631 -15.43 17.86 21.19
C LEU A 631 -14.39 18.86 21.73
N THR A 632 -14.07 18.79 23.03
CA THR A 632 -13.11 19.70 23.68
C THR A 632 -11.79 19.03 24.08
N THR A 633 -11.60 17.77 23.72
CA THR A 633 -10.35 17.04 23.99
C THR A 633 -9.21 17.54 23.11
N PRO A 634 -7.93 17.41 23.52
CA PRO A 634 -6.80 17.88 22.73
C PRO A 634 -6.61 17.12 21.42
N PHE A 635 -6.78 15.80 21.43
CA PHE A 635 -6.53 14.93 20.28
C PHE A 635 -7.63 15.08 19.22
N PHE A 636 -7.23 15.25 17.98
CA PHE A 636 -8.11 15.64 16.88
C PHE A 636 -9.16 14.57 16.56
N ASP A 637 -8.79 13.26 16.59
CA ASP A 637 -9.72 12.20 16.18
C ASP A 637 -10.85 11.99 17.20
N PHE A 638 -10.65 12.30 18.48
CA PHE A 638 -11.77 12.28 19.45
C PHE A 638 -12.83 13.32 19.10
N LYS A 639 -12.43 14.51 18.61
CA LYS A 639 -13.37 15.52 18.11
C LYS A 639 -14.09 15.01 16.86
N ASN A 640 -13.36 14.38 15.94
CA ASN A 640 -13.92 13.77 14.74
C ASN A 640 -14.90 12.64 15.06
N MET A 641 -14.57 11.78 16.02
CA MET A 641 -15.48 10.74 16.51
C MET A 641 -16.77 11.36 17.05
N ALA A 642 -16.69 12.36 17.91
CA ALA A 642 -17.86 13.03 18.46
C ALA A 642 -18.74 13.63 17.34
N MET A 643 -18.15 14.34 16.39
CA MET A 643 -18.85 14.94 15.24
C MET A 643 -19.57 13.90 14.37
N SER A 644 -19.15 12.65 14.37
CA SER A 644 -19.83 11.56 13.66
C SER A 644 -21.15 11.10 14.30
N SER A 645 -21.53 11.60 15.49
CA SER A 645 -22.73 11.16 16.22
C SER A 645 -23.35 12.28 17.06
N LEU A 646 -23.80 13.36 16.41
CA LEU A 646 -24.27 14.57 17.09
C LEU A 646 -25.78 14.66 17.30
N SER A 647 -26.61 13.83 16.70
CA SER A 647 -28.06 13.97 16.74
C SER A 647 -28.63 13.95 18.19
N GLY A 648 -28.14 13.03 19.05
CA GLY A 648 -28.49 12.98 20.46
C GLY A 648 -27.92 14.15 21.26
N VAL A 649 -26.67 14.52 20.98
CA VAL A 649 -25.97 15.64 21.60
C VAL A 649 -26.70 16.97 21.31
N LYS A 650 -27.12 17.17 20.05
CA LYS A 650 -27.89 18.37 19.65
C LYS A 650 -29.16 18.52 20.46
N ASN A 651 -29.93 17.46 20.66
CA ASN A 651 -31.17 17.50 21.42
C ASN A 651 -30.97 17.92 22.89
N LEU A 652 -29.78 17.62 23.43
CA LEU A 652 -29.46 17.92 24.85
C LEU A 652 -28.77 19.27 25.01
N HIS A 653 -27.89 19.65 24.06
CA HIS A 653 -26.97 20.78 24.12
C HIS A 653 -27.02 21.70 22.91
N GLU A 654 -28.18 21.97 22.31
CA GLU A 654 -28.33 22.63 21.00
C GLU A 654 -27.50 23.93 20.85
N ILE A 655 -27.58 24.86 21.79
CA ILE A 655 -26.86 26.13 21.74
C ILE A 655 -25.35 25.92 21.93
N ALA A 656 -24.96 25.19 22.98
CA ALA A 656 -23.57 24.92 23.28
C ALA A 656 -22.88 24.13 22.17
N LEU A 657 -23.58 23.18 21.53
CA LEU A 657 -23.06 22.43 20.39
C LEU A 657 -22.81 23.36 19.19
N HIS A 658 -23.77 24.23 18.85
CA HIS A 658 -23.58 25.18 17.75
C HIS A 658 -22.35 26.07 17.98
N GLU A 659 -22.22 26.67 19.17
CA GLU A 659 -21.07 27.52 19.53
C GLU A 659 -19.76 26.73 19.48
N THR A 660 -19.76 25.48 19.97
CA THR A 660 -18.58 24.59 19.92
C THR A 660 -18.19 24.28 18.48
N LEU A 661 -19.13 23.92 17.61
CA LEU A 661 -18.86 23.65 16.20
C LEU A 661 -18.30 24.88 15.48
N ILE A 662 -18.85 26.09 15.72
CA ILE A 662 -18.28 27.34 15.20
C ILE A 662 -16.85 27.54 15.70
N SER A 663 -16.54 27.22 16.95
CA SER A 663 -15.16 27.27 17.44
C SER A 663 -14.24 26.28 16.73
N LEU A 664 -14.72 25.05 16.49
CA LEU A 664 -13.97 23.99 15.82
C LEU A 664 -13.67 24.28 14.33
N THR A 665 -14.43 25.19 13.68
CA THR A 665 -14.04 25.67 12.33
C THR A 665 -12.70 26.40 12.30
N LYS A 666 -12.09 26.68 13.45
CA LYS A 666 -10.79 27.34 13.62
C LYS A 666 -9.75 26.41 14.26
N ASP A 667 -10.02 25.12 14.36
CA ASP A 667 -9.07 24.16 14.93
C ASP A 667 -7.79 24.11 14.13
N LYS A 668 -6.66 23.82 14.77
CA LYS A 668 -5.38 23.66 14.10
C LYS A 668 -5.35 22.54 13.06
N ASN A 669 -6.12 21.48 13.32
CA ASN A 669 -6.18 20.30 12.44
C ASN A 669 -7.25 20.49 11.37
N SER A 670 -6.89 20.29 10.11
CA SER A 670 -7.78 20.52 8.95
C SER A 670 -8.98 19.54 8.94
N SER A 671 -8.79 18.29 9.37
CA SER A 671 -9.89 17.32 9.43
C SER A 671 -10.96 17.70 10.46
N VAL A 672 -10.56 18.31 11.58
CA VAL A 672 -11.50 18.86 12.58
C VAL A 672 -12.27 20.03 12.00
N ARG A 673 -11.60 20.98 11.32
CA ARG A 673 -12.26 22.10 10.66
C ARG A 673 -13.25 21.64 9.61
N LYS A 674 -12.84 20.70 8.75
CA LYS A 674 -13.70 20.05 7.74
C LYS A 674 -14.96 19.48 8.37
N ASN A 675 -14.80 18.60 9.37
CA ASN A 675 -15.92 17.92 10.03
C ASN A 675 -16.82 18.89 10.79
N ALA A 676 -16.28 20.01 11.29
CA ALA A 676 -17.07 21.06 11.91
C ALA A 676 -17.98 21.78 10.88
N TYR A 677 -17.47 22.11 9.68
CA TYR A 677 -18.29 22.68 8.59
C TYR A 677 -19.35 21.69 8.10
N GLN A 678 -19.00 20.42 7.94
CA GLN A 678 -19.95 19.36 7.58
C GLN A 678 -21.04 19.22 8.63
N SER A 679 -20.69 19.16 9.92
CA SER A 679 -21.64 19.07 11.04
C SER A 679 -22.56 20.29 11.12
N LEU A 680 -22.03 21.50 10.85
CA LEU A 680 -22.85 22.72 10.78
C LEU A 680 -23.82 22.64 9.60
N SER A 681 -23.41 22.15 8.45
CA SER A 681 -24.27 21.96 7.28
C SER A 681 -25.37 20.92 7.52
N GLU A 682 -25.04 19.82 8.18
CA GLU A 682 -25.99 18.74 8.48
C GLU A 682 -27.03 19.14 9.53
N HIS A 683 -26.58 19.81 10.59
CA HIS A 683 -27.43 20.03 11.77
C HIS A 683 -27.99 21.48 11.88
N TYR A 684 -27.38 22.47 11.22
CA TYR A 684 -27.71 23.89 11.35
C TYR A 684 -27.82 24.60 10.00
N SER A 685 -28.13 23.92 8.90
CA SER A 685 -28.26 24.48 7.54
C SER A 685 -29.30 25.63 7.46
N THR A 686 -30.29 25.61 8.30
CA THR A 686 -31.35 26.66 8.34
C THR A 686 -30.98 27.85 9.22
N HIS A 687 -29.82 27.85 9.87
CA HIS A 687 -29.40 28.95 10.73
C HIS A 687 -29.12 30.20 9.90
N LYS A 688 -29.56 31.38 10.39
CA LYS A 688 -29.57 32.67 9.63
C LYS A 688 -28.20 33.03 9.02
N HIS A 689 -27.09 32.67 9.61
CA HIS A 689 -25.74 33.01 9.17
C HIS A 689 -24.96 31.84 8.57
N HIS A 690 -25.60 30.71 8.31
CA HIS A 690 -24.92 29.49 7.88
C HIS A 690 -24.16 29.69 6.56
N GLU A 691 -24.80 30.29 5.55
CA GLU A 691 -24.16 30.61 4.26
C GLU A 691 -22.89 31.44 4.45
N THR A 692 -22.95 32.51 5.27
CA THR A 692 -21.78 33.35 5.57
C THR A 692 -20.65 32.57 6.25
N VAL A 693 -20.97 31.62 7.12
CA VAL A 693 -19.98 30.73 7.77
C VAL A 693 -19.27 29.89 6.72
N LEU A 694 -20.01 29.29 5.79
CA LEU A 694 -19.43 28.47 4.70
C LEU A 694 -18.58 29.32 3.75
N GLU A 695 -19.02 30.52 3.40
CA GLU A 695 -18.22 31.47 2.59
C GLU A 695 -16.89 31.86 3.27
N TYR A 696 -16.88 31.93 4.59
CA TYR A 696 -15.63 32.16 5.33
C TYR A 696 -14.70 30.97 5.20
N GLY A 697 -15.22 29.73 5.30
CA GLY A 697 -14.46 28.50 5.13
C GLY A 697 -13.86 28.30 3.73
N MET A 698 -14.46 28.92 2.70
CA MET A 698 -13.88 28.93 1.35
C MET A 698 -12.50 29.62 1.26
N LYS A 699 -12.09 30.34 2.30
CA LYS A 699 -10.77 30.99 2.39
C LYS A 699 -9.74 30.16 3.16
N ASP A 700 -10.08 28.94 3.57
CA ASP A 700 -9.16 28.05 4.29
C ASP A 700 -7.99 27.63 3.39
N SER A 701 -6.85 27.36 4.01
CA SER A 701 -5.68 26.81 3.30
C SER A 701 -5.86 25.35 2.91
N SER A 702 -6.70 24.59 3.65
CA SER A 702 -6.96 23.18 3.41
C SER A 702 -7.98 22.98 2.29
N TYR A 703 -7.64 22.14 1.34
CA TYR A 703 -8.57 21.77 0.26
C TYR A 703 -9.78 20.96 0.75
N GLN A 704 -9.60 20.11 1.75
CA GLN A 704 -10.69 19.33 2.35
C GLN A 704 -11.72 20.25 3.04
N VAL A 705 -11.27 21.33 3.69
CA VAL A 705 -12.17 22.32 4.29
C VAL A 705 -12.96 23.08 3.21
N ILE A 706 -12.28 23.50 2.14
CA ILE A 706 -12.92 24.14 0.99
C ILE A 706 -13.98 23.20 0.39
N GLY A 707 -13.65 21.92 0.23
CA GLY A 707 -14.59 20.91 -0.27
C GLY A 707 -15.85 20.80 0.58
N ALA A 708 -15.70 20.69 1.89
CA ALA A 708 -16.84 20.62 2.83
C ALA A 708 -17.71 21.88 2.76
N CYS A 709 -17.11 23.06 2.59
CA CYS A 709 -17.82 24.31 2.43
C CYS A 709 -18.57 24.40 1.09
N LEU A 710 -17.95 23.93 -0.01
CA LEU A 710 -18.62 23.86 -1.33
C LEU A 710 -19.82 22.91 -1.30
N GLU A 711 -19.67 21.73 -0.70
CA GLU A 711 -20.77 20.77 -0.51
C GLU A 711 -21.91 21.39 0.30
N GLY A 712 -21.59 22.03 1.41
CA GLY A 712 -22.57 22.74 2.23
C GLY A 712 -23.28 23.88 1.49
N LEU A 713 -22.52 24.67 0.73
CA LEU A 713 -23.08 25.75 -0.11
C LEU A 713 -23.97 25.18 -1.23
N ALA A 714 -23.58 24.06 -1.83
CA ALA A 714 -24.37 23.44 -2.91
C ALA A 714 -25.78 23.01 -2.46
N THR A 715 -25.94 22.64 -1.19
CA THR A 715 -27.26 22.25 -0.63
C THR A 715 -28.22 23.44 -0.47
N ILE A 716 -27.69 24.67 -0.31
CA ILE A 716 -28.49 25.90 -0.08
C ILE A 716 -28.49 26.85 -1.27
N ASN A 717 -27.41 26.91 -2.02
CA ASN A 717 -27.22 27.80 -3.15
C ASN A 717 -26.29 27.19 -4.20
N PRO A 718 -26.76 26.23 -5.04
CA PRO A 718 -25.93 25.51 -6.01
C PRO A 718 -25.24 26.45 -7.02
N GLU A 719 -25.91 27.48 -7.48
CA GLU A 719 -25.36 28.44 -8.46
C GLU A 719 -24.12 29.18 -7.90
N LYS A 720 -24.16 29.51 -6.62
CA LYS A 720 -23.05 30.16 -5.93
C LYS A 720 -21.90 29.16 -5.72
N ALA A 721 -22.19 27.92 -5.32
CA ALA A 721 -21.19 26.86 -5.16
C ALA A 721 -20.46 26.63 -6.50
N ILE A 722 -21.16 26.49 -7.62
CA ILE A 722 -20.56 26.37 -8.96
C ILE A 722 -19.69 27.59 -9.31
N THR A 723 -20.15 28.79 -9.00
CA THR A 723 -19.39 30.02 -9.27
C THR A 723 -18.07 30.04 -8.50
N LEU A 724 -18.08 29.62 -7.23
CA LEU A 724 -16.88 29.56 -6.40
C LEU A 724 -15.95 28.42 -6.85
N ALA A 725 -16.49 27.25 -7.18
CA ALA A 725 -15.72 26.11 -7.71
C ALA A 725 -15.01 26.48 -9.02
N LYS A 726 -15.65 27.24 -9.89
CA LYS A 726 -15.05 27.72 -11.14
C LYS A 726 -13.79 28.58 -10.91
N GLY A 727 -13.72 29.31 -9.80
CA GLY A 727 -12.51 30.03 -9.40
C GLY A 727 -11.33 29.15 -8.99
N LEU A 728 -11.55 27.84 -8.77
CA LEU A 728 -10.55 26.84 -8.36
C LEU A 728 -10.14 25.90 -9.50
N GLU A 729 -10.76 25.99 -10.69
CA GLU A 729 -10.47 25.08 -11.82
C GLU A 729 -9.00 25.13 -12.28
N SER A 730 -8.30 26.24 -12.05
CA SER A 730 -6.89 26.39 -12.41
C SER A 730 -5.90 25.76 -11.42
N GLU A 731 -6.39 25.29 -10.28
CA GLU A 731 -5.56 24.57 -9.30
C GLU A 731 -5.13 23.21 -9.87
N LYS A 732 -3.85 22.88 -9.73
CA LYS A 732 -3.30 21.63 -10.28
C LYS A 732 -3.55 20.41 -9.40
N SER A 733 -3.88 20.62 -8.13
CA SER A 733 -4.08 19.56 -7.14
C SER A 733 -5.17 18.57 -7.57
N SER A 734 -4.85 17.28 -7.53
CA SER A 734 -5.81 16.21 -7.77
C SER A 734 -6.98 16.24 -6.77
N SER A 735 -6.73 16.59 -5.52
CA SER A 735 -7.75 16.73 -4.48
C SER A 735 -8.76 17.83 -4.83
N VAL A 736 -8.30 18.97 -5.37
CA VAL A 736 -9.21 20.04 -5.81
C VAL A 736 -10.02 19.61 -7.02
N LYS A 737 -9.39 18.94 -7.98
CA LYS A 737 -10.09 18.40 -9.16
C LYS A 737 -11.18 17.42 -8.76
N GLU A 738 -10.93 16.53 -7.81
CA GLU A 738 -11.95 15.61 -7.28
C GLU A 738 -13.12 16.33 -6.61
N ILE A 739 -12.84 17.35 -5.79
CA ILE A 739 -13.87 18.15 -5.13
C ILE A 739 -14.77 18.86 -6.16
N ILE A 740 -14.18 19.54 -7.14
CA ILE A 740 -14.91 20.24 -8.20
C ILE A 740 -15.69 19.25 -9.05
N SER A 741 -15.09 18.09 -9.41
CA SER A 741 -15.75 17.06 -10.19
C SER A 741 -16.98 16.49 -9.47
N GLY A 742 -16.90 16.27 -8.15
CA GLY A 742 -18.05 15.84 -7.35
C GLY A 742 -19.20 16.84 -7.40
N LEU A 743 -18.87 18.12 -7.23
CA LEU A 743 -19.86 19.21 -7.32
C LEU A 743 -20.49 19.30 -8.73
N TYR A 744 -19.67 19.27 -9.78
CA TYR A 744 -20.16 19.35 -11.14
C TYR A 744 -20.91 18.10 -11.58
N ALA A 745 -20.56 16.94 -11.05
CA ALA A 745 -21.30 15.70 -11.31
C ALA A 745 -22.73 15.77 -10.78
N GLU A 746 -23.00 16.53 -9.71
CA GLU A 746 -24.33 16.65 -9.11
C GLU A 746 -25.08 17.90 -9.58
N TYR A 747 -24.42 19.05 -9.72
CA TYR A 747 -25.05 20.34 -9.96
C TYR A 747 -24.62 21.03 -11.27
N GLY A 748 -23.55 20.58 -11.92
CA GLY A 748 -23.00 21.19 -13.14
C GLY A 748 -23.86 20.96 -14.38
N ASP A 749 -23.52 21.69 -15.43
CA ASP A 749 -24.13 21.57 -16.76
C ASP A 749 -23.07 21.35 -17.85
N LYS A 750 -23.50 21.27 -19.11
CA LYS A 750 -22.59 21.02 -20.24
C LYS A 750 -21.43 22.02 -20.37
N SER A 751 -21.48 23.21 -19.75
CA SER A 751 -20.36 24.16 -19.76
C SER A 751 -19.18 23.68 -18.92
N ASN A 752 -19.37 22.70 -18.03
CA ASN A 752 -18.34 22.10 -17.20
C ASN A 752 -17.67 20.87 -17.83
N HIS A 753 -18.06 20.50 -19.06
CA HIS A 753 -17.55 19.30 -19.72
C HIS A 753 -16.04 19.35 -19.95
N ASP A 754 -15.53 20.48 -20.43
CA ASP A 754 -14.11 20.65 -20.73
C ASP A 754 -13.24 20.51 -19.49
N PHE A 755 -13.74 20.92 -18.31
CA PHE A 755 -13.07 20.69 -17.04
C PHE A 755 -12.82 19.20 -16.76
N PHE A 756 -13.84 18.35 -16.98
CA PHE A 756 -13.66 16.90 -16.79
C PHE A 756 -12.65 16.30 -17.75
N LEU A 757 -12.66 16.73 -19.02
CA LEU A 757 -11.68 16.26 -20.01
C LEU A 757 -10.24 16.63 -19.58
N ASP A 758 -10.03 17.85 -19.13
CA ASP A 758 -8.72 18.28 -18.64
C ASP A 758 -8.34 17.56 -17.33
N ALA A 759 -9.24 17.48 -16.38
CA ALA A 759 -8.98 16.88 -15.08
C ALA A 759 -8.59 15.38 -15.19
N VAL A 760 -9.30 14.61 -16.01
CA VAL A 760 -8.99 13.19 -16.21
C VAL A 760 -7.68 13.00 -16.98
N ASN A 761 -7.41 13.79 -18.03
CA ASN A 761 -6.17 13.68 -18.81
C ASN A 761 -4.92 14.13 -18.06
N SER A 762 -5.08 14.99 -17.05
CA SER A 762 -3.96 15.53 -16.26
C SER A 762 -3.76 14.82 -14.91
N THR A 763 -4.41 13.67 -14.70
CA THR A 763 -4.36 12.92 -13.44
C THR A 763 -4.13 11.44 -13.74
N ASN A 764 -3.49 10.71 -12.82
CA ASN A 764 -3.14 9.30 -12.98
C ASN A 764 -3.64 8.46 -11.79
N GLY A 765 -3.59 7.13 -11.94
CA GLY A 765 -3.84 6.17 -10.87
C GLY A 765 -5.23 6.26 -10.24
N PHE A 766 -5.32 6.14 -8.92
CA PHE A 766 -6.60 6.15 -8.20
C PHE A 766 -7.35 7.48 -8.26
N ALA A 767 -6.63 8.60 -8.33
CA ALA A 767 -7.26 9.91 -8.51
C ALA A 767 -7.96 10.00 -9.88
N GLN A 768 -7.32 9.52 -10.95
CA GLN A 768 -7.95 9.43 -12.27
C GLN A 768 -9.19 8.53 -12.26
N TYR A 769 -9.15 7.42 -11.53
CA TYR A 769 -10.30 6.52 -11.35
C TYR A 769 -11.48 7.24 -10.68
N GLY A 770 -11.22 7.99 -9.62
CA GLY A 770 -12.23 8.81 -8.93
C GLY A 770 -12.87 9.82 -9.88
N LEU A 771 -12.06 10.53 -10.64
CA LEU A 771 -12.51 11.52 -11.63
C LEU A 771 -13.35 10.89 -12.74
N LEU A 772 -12.97 9.72 -13.25
CA LEU A 772 -13.76 8.97 -14.26
C LEU A 772 -15.11 8.53 -13.71
N SER A 773 -15.19 8.13 -12.46
CA SER A 773 -16.46 7.80 -11.80
C SER A 773 -17.37 9.03 -11.71
N GLN A 774 -16.85 10.18 -11.28
CA GLN A 774 -17.59 11.45 -11.24
C GLN A 774 -18.01 11.90 -12.66
N TYR A 775 -17.12 11.73 -13.62
CA TYR A 775 -17.42 12.04 -15.02
C TYR A 775 -18.57 11.18 -15.59
N SER A 776 -18.58 9.90 -15.25
CA SER A 776 -19.70 9.02 -15.63
C SER A 776 -21.04 9.50 -15.02
N ASN A 777 -21.03 9.91 -13.76
CA ASN A 777 -22.20 10.51 -13.10
C ASN A 777 -22.63 11.82 -13.79
N PHE A 778 -21.69 12.70 -14.10
CA PHE A 778 -21.94 13.94 -14.84
C PHE A 778 -22.58 13.67 -16.20
N LEU A 779 -21.98 12.79 -17.01
CA LEU A 779 -22.52 12.40 -18.33
C LEU A 779 -23.93 11.78 -18.25
N SER A 780 -24.26 11.10 -17.14
CA SER A 780 -25.58 10.52 -16.95
C SER A 780 -26.71 11.56 -16.96
N ARG A 781 -26.40 12.81 -16.67
CA ARG A 781 -27.34 13.95 -16.58
C ARG A 781 -27.40 14.78 -17.86
N LEU A 782 -26.45 14.59 -18.78
CA LEU A 782 -26.36 15.36 -20.02
C LEU A 782 -27.07 14.65 -21.17
N ASP A 783 -27.22 15.35 -22.29
CA ASP A 783 -27.77 14.75 -23.54
C ASP A 783 -26.71 13.91 -24.28
N GLU A 784 -27.17 13.12 -25.25
CA GLU A 784 -26.35 12.17 -26.00
C GLU A 784 -25.27 12.87 -26.87
N THR A 785 -25.44 14.13 -27.21
CA THR A 785 -24.44 14.93 -27.93
C THR A 785 -23.21 15.14 -27.08
N GLU A 786 -23.39 15.38 -25.79
CA GLU A 786 -22.26 15.54 -24.83
C GLU A 786 -21.56 14.21 -24.58
N ILE A 787 -22.28 13.07 -24.59
CA ILE A 787 -21.69 11.76 -24.44
C ILE A 787 -20.69 11.45 -25.56
N THR A 788 -21.01 11.87 -26.83
CA THR A 788 -20.08 11.64 -27.95
C THR A 788 -18.73 12.32 -27.78
N LYS A 789 -18.64 13.41 -27.02
CA LYS A 789 -17.40 14.12 -26.72
C LYS A 789 -16.47 13.33 -25.78
N SER A 790 -17.02 12.37 -25.03
CA SER A 790 -16.24 11.55 -24.09
C SER A 790 -15.42 10.43 -24.73
N PHE A 791 -15.71 10.07 -25.98
CA PHE A 791 -15.10 8.91 -26.64
C PHE A 791 -13.56 8.98 -26.73
N PRO A 792 -12.96 10.11 -27.15
CA PRO A 792 -11.50 10.22 -27.19
C PRO A 792 -10.84 10.08 -25.83
N LEU A 793 -11.51 10.55 -24.76
CA LEU A 793 -11.01 10.42 -23.40
C LEU A 793 -10.92 8.94 -22.98
N TYR A 794 -12.01 8.18 -23.18
CA TYR A 794 -12.01 6.76 -22.82
C TYR A 794 -11.06 5.95 -23.71
N GLU A 795 -10.91 6.29 -25.01
CA GLU A 795 -9.89 5.71 -25.88
C GLU A 795 -8.49 5.94 -25.31
N ASN A 796 -8.18 7.17 -24.90
CA ASN A 796 -6.90 7.52 -24.30
C ASN A 796 -6.67 6.72 -23.02
N VAL A 797 -7.63 6.63 -22.10
CA VAL A 797 -7.52 5.85 -20.86
C VAL A 797 -7.21 4.37 -21.15
N ILE A 798 -7.87 3.76 -22.15
CA ILE A 798 -7.64 2.36 -22.52
C ILE A 798 -6.24 2.15 -23.09
N THR A 799 -5.78 3.07 -23.94
CA THR A 799 -4.51 2.89 -24.70
C THR A 799 -3.29 3.33 -23.92
N SER A 800 -3.42 4.28 -23.00
CA SER A 800 -2.29 4.83 -22.22
C SER A 800 -2.07 4.15 -20.87
N SER A 801 -3.10 3.49 -20.31
CA SER A 801 -2.97 2.86 -18.99
C SER A 801 -2.30 1.48 -19.07
N SER A 802 -1.32 1.25 -18.19
CA SER A 802 -0.76 -0.08 -17.92
C SER A 802 -1.63 -0.90 -16.93
N ALA A 803 -2.45 -0.23 -16.11
CA ALA A 803 -3.31 -0.87 -15.12
C ALA A 803 -4.55 -1.50 -15.76
N TRP A 804 -4.69 -2.83 -15.69
CA TRP A 804 -5.82 -3.58 -16.25
C TRP A 804 -7.20 -3.08 -15.77
N TRP A 805 -7.30 -2.71 -14.48
CA TRP A 805 -8.55 -2.21 -13.90
C TRP A 805 -8.95 -0.84 -14.44
N MET A 806 -7.99 0.02 -14.79
CA MET A 806 -8.25 1.31 -15.40
C MET A 806 -8.75 1.14 -16.85
N LYS A 807 -8.13 0.23 -17.62
CA LYS A 807 -8.63 -0.13 -18.97
C LYS A 807 -10.07 -0.62 -18.90
N MET A 808 -10.43 -1.45 -17.91
CA MET A 808 -11.81 -1.90 -17.72
C MET A 808 -12.78 -0.74 -17.53
N VAL A 809 -12.40 0.28 -16.74
CA VAL A 809 -13.23 1.50 -16.55
C VAL A 809 -13.40 2.25 -17.87
N GLY A 810 -12.34 2.39 -18.65
CA GLY A 810 -12.40 2.98 -19.98
C GLY A 810 -13.38 2.23 -20.91
N TYR A 811 -13.28 0.91 -20.99
CA TYR A 811 -14.22 0.08 -21.76
C TYR A 811 -15.65 0.19 -21.23
N GLN A 812 -15.86 0.20 -19.92
CA GLN A 812 -17.18 0.36 -19.32
C GLN A 812 -17.81 1.70 -19.72
N GLY A 813 -17.04 2.80 -19.70
CA GLY A 813 -17.47 4.12 -20.13
C GLY A 813 -17.90 4.13 -21.60
N LEU A 814 -17.06 3.58 -22.50
CA LEU A 814 -17.38 3.46 -23.92
C LEU A 814 -18.64 2.62 -24.19
N ILE A 815 -18.74 1.46 -23.54
CA ILE A 815 -19.89 0.55 -23.76
C ILE A 815 -21.18 1.16 -23.20
N SER A 816 -21.12 1.81 -22.03
CA SER A 816 -22.27 2.52 -21.45
C SER A 816 -22.73 3.65 -22.34
N GLY A 817 -21.81 4.49 -22.85
CA GLY A 817 -22.11 5.58 -23.80
C GLY A 817 -22.73 5.05 -25.07
N LYS A 818 -22.17 3.98 -25.68
CA LYS A 818 -22.74 3.31 -26.87
C LYS A 818 -24.16 2.86 -26.63
N ASN A 819 -24.44 2.19 -25.52
CA ASN A 819 -25.75 1.66 -25.21
C ASN A 819 -26.77 2.78 -25.03
N ARG A 820 -26.38 3.89 -24.40
CA ARG A 820 -27.25 5.05 -24.21
C ARG A 820 -27.63 5.70 -25.54
N ILE A 821 -26.66 5.88 -26.45
CA ILE A 821 -26.91 6.42 -27.79
C ILE A 821 -27.85 5.48 -28.57
N ALA A 822 -27.63 4.16 -28.49
CA ALA A 822 -28.51 3.17 -29.14
C ALA A 822 -29.96 3.27 -28.62
N ASN A 823 -30.13 3.36 -27.29
CA ASN A 823 -31.48 3.54 -26.71
C ASN A 823 -32.14 4.84 -27.17
N ARG A 824 -31.38 5.94 -27.24
CA ARG A 824 -31.91 7.22 -27.72
C ARG A 824 -32.38 7.16 -29.17
N ILE A 825 -31.65 6.46 -30.00
CA ILE A 825 -32.07 6.22 -31.41
C ILE A 825 -33.41 5.51 -31.45
N GLU A 826 -33.64 4.49 -30.64
CA GLU A 826 -34.93 3.75 -30.61
C GLU A 826 -36.08 4.63 -30.06
N GLU A 827 -35.82 5.46 -29.06
CA GLU A 827 -36.78 6.46 -28.59
C GLU A 827 -37.17 7.45 -29.70
N LEU A 828 -36.16 8.01 -30.37
CA LEU A 828 -36.40 8.97 -31.48
C LEU A 828 -37.15 8.33 -32.67
N LYS A 829 -36.86 7.08 -33.00
CA LYS A 829 -37.60 6.31 -33.99
C LYS A 829 -39.07 6.13 -33.57
N THR A 830 -39.29 5.84 -32.28
CA THR A 830 -40.67 5.74 -31.74
C THR A 830 -41.39 7.10 -31.81
N GLU A 831 -40.71 8.19 -31.39
CA GLU A 831 -41.25 9.54 -31.49
C GLU A 831 -41.59 9.92 -32.93
N LEU A 832 -40.76 9.53 -33.89
CA LEU A 832 -40.93 9.76 -35.32
C LEU A 832 -42.25 9.18 -35.84
N THR A 833 -42.72 8.06 -35.30
CA THR A 833 -43.99 7.44 -35.69
C THR A 833 -45.20 8.23 -35.19
N LEU A 834 -45.03 9.04 -34.15
CA LEU A 834 -46.10 9.80 -33.49
C LEU A 834 -46.23 11.25 -33.99
N VAL A 835 -45.18 11.77 -34.65
CA VAL A 835 -45.09 13.16 -35.09
C VAL A 835 -45.62 13.31 -36.51
N SER A 836 -46.65 14.16 -36.70
CA SER A 836 -47.23 14.49 -38.01
C SER A 836 -46.75 15.82 -38.60
N GLU A 837 -46.08 16.67 -37.81
CA GLU A 837 -45.56 17.97 -38.26
C GLU A 837 -44.27 17.80 -39.08
N PRO A 838 -44.22 18.26 -40.37
CA PRO A 838 -43.08 18.02 -41.25
C PRO A 838 -41.74 18.54 -40.75
N THR A 839 -41.71 19.73 -40.13
CA THR A 839 -40.53 20.38 -39.59
C THR A 839 -39.95 19.60 -38.41
N LYS A 840 -40.79 19.14 -37.52
CA LYS A 840 -40.43 18.32 -36.35
C LYS A 840 -39.94 16.94 -36.79
N LYS A 841 -40.62 16.34 -37.79
CA LYS A 841 -40.24 15.08 -38.36
C LYS A 841 -38.83 15.10 -38.95
N SER A 842 -38.54 16.13 -39.78
CA SER A 842 -37.23 16.31 -40.41
C SER A 842 -36.12 16.53 -39.36
N LYS A 843 -36.42 17.23 -38.25
CA LYS A 843 -35.47 17.40 -37.16
C LYS A 843 -35.12 16.07 -36.45
N ILE A 844 -36.12 15.22 -36.19
CA ILE A 844 -35.92 13.91 -35.56
C ILE A 844 -35.17 12.99 -36.51
N GLU A 845 -35.53 12.94 -37.80
CA GLU A 845 -34.81 12.16 -38.82
C GLU A 845 -33.32 12.52 -38.88
N ARG A 846 -33.00 13.81 -38.81
CA ARG A 846 -31.62 14.28 -38.75
C ARG A 846 -30.91 13.80 -37.50
N GLN A 847 -31.53 13.92 -36.32
CA GLN A 847 -30.94 13.46 -35.05
C GLN A 847 -30.69 11.95 -35.07
N VAL A 848 -31.64 11.13 -35.58
CA VAL A 848 -31.47 9.69 -35.76
C VAL A 848 -30.30 9.38 -36.67
N SER A 849 -30.12 10.12 -37.79
CA SER A 849 -28.98 9.93 -38.69
C SER A 849 -27.66 10.30 -38.03
N GLU A 850 -27.59 11.43 -37.32
CA GLU A 850 -26.39 11.90 -36.58
C GLU A 850 -25.98 10.89 -35.50
N PHE A 851 -26.90 10.47 -34.63
CA PHE A 851 -26.63 9.49 -33.60
C PHE A 851 -26.30 8.09 -34.15
N THR A 852 -26.88 7.68 -35.28
CA THR A 852 -26.51 6.42 -35.92
C THR A 852 -25.08 6.45 -36.45
N MET A 853 -24.63 7.57 -36.98
CA MET A 853 -23.24 7.75 -37.41
C MET A 853 -22.27 7.66 -36.22
N GLU A 854 -22.58 8.32 -35.10
CA GLU A 854 -21.77 8.26 -33.92
C GLU A 854 -21.76 6.87 -33.28
N LEU A 855 -22.89 6.19 -33.22
CA LEU A 855 -22.99 4.80 -32.75
C LEU A 855 -22.08 3.87 -33.57
N ASN A 856 -22.03 4.02 -34.88
CA ASN A 856 -21.18 3.21 -35.77
C ASN A 856 -19.69 3.50 -35.55
N LYS A 857 -19.30 4.78 -35.38
CA LYS A 857 -17.93 5.16 -35.03
C LYS A 857 -17.48 4.50 -33.71
N MET A 858 -18.32 4.58 -32.67
CA MET A 858 -18.02 3.99 -31.37
C MET A 858 -17.95 2.46 -31.44
N ALA A 859 -18.86 1.81 -32.15
CA ALA A 859 -18.82 0.35 -32.33
C ALA A 859 -17.52 -0.09 -33.02
N THR A 860 -17.06 0.67 -34.03
CA THR A 860 -15.82 0.41 -34.74
C THR A 860 -14.62 0.61 -33.82
N LEU A 861 -14.60 1.70 -33.01
CA LEU A 861 -13.57 1.98 -32.04
C LEU A 861 -13.47 0.85 -31.00
N ILE A 862 -14.57 0.47 -30.39
CA ILE A 862 -14.61 -0.62 -29.39
C ILE A 862 -14.09 -1.92 -30.01
N SER A 863 -14.49 -2.27 -31.23
CA SER A 863 -14.05 -3.48 -31.92
C SER A 863 -12.54 -3.46 -32.18
N LYS A 864 -12.01 -2.30 -32.61
CA LYS A 864 -10.54 -2.09 -32.77
C LYS A 864 -9.82 -2.31 -31.46
N LEU A 865 -10.18 -1.58 -30.40
CA LEU A 865 -9.54 -1.66 -29.09
C LEU A 865 -9.57 -3.07 -28.51
N LYS A 866 -10.72 -3.78 -28.64
CA LYS A 866 -10.83 -5.19 -28.23
C LYS A 866 -9.88 -6.12 -29.01
N SER A 867 -9.66 -5.88 -30.28
CA SER A 867 -8.77 -6.71 -31.12
C SER A 867 -7.28 -6.44 -30.82
N GLU A 868 -6.96 -5.28 -30.29
CA GLU A 868 -5.60 -4.84 -29.95
C GLU A 868 -5.25 -5.13 -28.47
N GLU A 869 -6.25 -5.48 -27.63
CA GLU A 869 -6.05 -5.74 -26.20
C GLU A 869 -5.26 -7.04 -25.98
N LYS A 870 -4.27 -6.99 -25.09
CA LYS A 870 -3.39 -8.12 -24.76
C LYS A 870 -3.53 -8.59 -23.31
N ASP A 871 -4.04 -7.75 -22.43
CA ASP A 871 -4.19 -8.08 -21.03
C ASP A 871 -5.27 -9.16 -20.83
N ALA A 872 -4.87 -10.31 -20.31
CA ALA A 872 -5.74 -11.47 -20.12
C ALA A 872 -6.94 -11.18 -19.21
N LYS A 873 -6.76 -10.34 -18.15
CA LYS A 873 -7.82 -9.96 -17.21
C LYS A 873 -8.86 -9.06 -17.89
N VAL A 874 -8.39 -8.14 -18.75
CA VAL A 874 -9.27 -7.27 -19.54
C VAL A 874 -10.03 -8.08 -20.58
N ILE A 875 -9.36 -8.99 -21.28
CA ILE A 875 -9.98 -9.88 -22.27
C ILE A 875 -11.06 -10.75 -21.62
N ASP A 876 -10.78 -11.36 -20.47
CA ASP A 876 -11.76 -12.17 -19.73
C ASP A 876 -12.98 -11.32 -19.31
N TYR A 877 -12.74 -10.13 -18.77
CA TYR A 877 -13.80 -9.17 -18.44
C TYR A 877 -14.68 -8.85 -19.66
N LEU A 878 -14.05 -8.51 -20.78
CA LEU A 878 -14.76 -8.14 -22.02
C LEU A 878 -15.56 -9.30 -22.61
N ASN A 879 -15.10 -10.54 -22.44
CA ASN A 879 -15.82 -11.76 -22.86
C ASN A 879 -17.05 -12.04 -21.97
N ASN A 880 -16.98 -11.65 -20.69
CA ASN A 880 -18.06 -11.82 -19.73
C ASN A 880 -19.06 -10.65 -19.71
N MET A 881 -18.76 -9.51 -20.33
CA MET A 881 -19.71 -8.41 -20.54
C MET A 881 -20.71 -8.80 -21.64
N ARG A 882 -21.96 -9.08 -21.26
CA ARG A 882 -23.08 -9.33 -22.16
C ARG A 882 -23.78 -8.05 -22.61
#